data_5b45fc633adca96d13c676cdfe9b294d
#
_entry.id   5b45fc633adca96d13c676cdfe9b294d
#
_cell.length_a   1.000
_cell.length_b   1.000
_cell.length_c   1.000
_cell.angle_alpha   90.00
_cell.angle_beta   90.00
_cell.angle_gamma   90.00
#
_symmetry.space_group_name_H-M   'P 1'
#
loop_
_entity.id
_entity.type
_entity.pdbx_description
1 polymer ?
#
loop_
_entity_poly.entity_id
_entity_poly.type
_entity_poly.pdbx_seq_one_letter_code
_entity_poly.pdbx_strand_id
1 'polypeptide(L)'
;MEFRLLASTIFKARAAKMLSWSVAFVLFAAQLIFIVPAMIAHYYVAVDTLQTAEQAKVTAALQASLGRTAGLPELLLDDSLVGLVVTDSIGRMAISAGNTGGFNGGSEEILKATSPSGLTSSLHDIKTATGEFTAATYIDTGSALINTLWISVALILFALLASFAGTVVALVTVGRLFIKPLDELVLAFRVSREESDGKIPEPVEVEETNILIPLADEFNTLIEEQKKSARQVKVKQQYLEFAAHHDPLTHLPNRLMFEDALKKTVSEAVHDEQQFAIFLVDLDNFKFFNDQYGHLVGDKMVSEVGNRLRAMMRDIDLVARLDGDEFVVIQKDVTDRASAEEVARRLMNVATAPYEYRGFTLKAAVSVGISCFPLDVHPGQDEEMLGEEIVNNAAVALQEAKSNGKNQYQLFNEKMRSRLTARIRLEQDLKLALQDEQFEVYYQPKINIHTRELTGAEALVRWRHPVNGFISPEAFVPVAEEAGLIIELGEWILRTACTQTRELQDMGYGGLNVAVNISAVQFTDGNLLPMVSKALEDSQLSPEHLELEITESAVMHDPEEVILSLHELSRFGMRLAIDDFGTGYSSLAYLKRFPVHTLKIDRAFITDISSDNDDVAIVEAVLGLGKHFNMKVVAEGVEDEDQLTFLKSQGCDIAQGYFISKPLSAESYVQWVKRWPYGVQAGAASNVVSMNSQAVLGKGGKLR
;
A
#
# COMPACT_ATOMS: atom_id res chain seq x y z
N MET A 1 48.03 -58.77 -32.91
CA MET A 1 46.87 -58.14 -32.21
C MET A 1 47.27 -57.63 -30.82
N GLU A 2 48.16 -58.34 -30.14
CA GLU A 2 48.60 -57.94 -28.75
C GLU A 2 49.45 -56.65 -28.72
N PHE A 3 50.32 -56.41 -29.73
CA PHE A 3 51.14 -55.18 -29.75
C PHE A 3 50.29 -53.87 -29.96
N ARG A 4 49.14 -53.92 -30.62
CA ARG A 4 48.23 -52.81 -30.80
C ARG A 4 47.43 -52.54 -29.53
N LEU A 5 47.13 -53.59 -28.76
CA LEU A 5 46.47 -53.43 -27.45
C LEU A 5 47.42 -52.81 -26.40
N LEU A 6 48.70 -53.29 -26.36
CA LEU A 6 49.70 -52.74 -25.44
C LEU A 6 50.03 -51.26 -25.75
N ALA A 7 50.20 -50.93 -27.04
CA ALA A 7 50.40 -49.52 -27.46
C ALA A 7 49.20 -48.63 -27.19
N SER A 8 47.97 -49.14 -27.37
CA SER A 8 46.73 -48.45 -27.01
C SER A 8 46.60 -48.19 -25.49
N THR A 9 47.00 -49.15 -24.67
CA THR A 9 46.93 -49.04 -23.21
C THR A 9 47.97 -48.05 -22.67
N ILE A 10 49.22 -48.06 -23.23
CA ILE A 10 50.30 -47.13 -22.86
C ILE A 10 49.95 -45.69 -23.33
N PHE A 11 49.35 -45.55 -24.53
CA PHE A 11 48.90 -44.26 -25.00
C PHE A 11 47.72 -43.70 -24.20
N LYS A 12 46.75 -44.52 -23.84
CA LYS A 12 45.64 -44.15 -22.95
C LYS A 12 46.12 -43.76 -21.55
N ALA A 13 47.07 -44.51 -20.97
CA ALA A 13 47.66 -44.20 -19.66
C ALA A 13 48.46 -42.89 -19.67
N ARG A 14 49.18 -42.58 -20.77
CA ARG A 14 49.86 -41.28 -20.94
C ARG A 14 48.90 -40.15 -21.20
N ALA A 15 47.89 -40.36 -22.02
CA ALA A 15 46.84 -39.36 -22.28
C ALA A 15 46.03 -39.06 -20.98
N ALA A 16 45.69 -40.05 -20.22
CA ALA A 16 45.03 -39.90 -18.91
C ALA A 16 45.90 -39.12 -17.89
N LYS A 17 47.22 -39.41 -17.92
CA LYS A 17 48.17 -38.67 -17.05
C LYS A 17 48.36 -37.22 -17.46
N MET A 18 48.43 -36.93 -18.77
CA MET A 18 48.48 -35.56 -19.32
C MET A 18 47.16 -34.82 -19.05
N LEU A 19 46.02 -35.49 -19.23
CA LEU A 19 44.71 -34.92 -19.00
C LEU A 19 44.54 -34.58 -17.50
N SER A 20 45.02 -35.45 -16.61
CA SER A 20 44.95 -35.19 -15.14
C SER A 20 45.78 -34.01 -14.70
N TRP A 21 46.99 -33.83 -15.29
CA TRP A 21 47.85 -32.67 -15.01
C TRP A 21 47.24 -31.37 -15.60
N SER A 22 46.64 -31.44 -16.79
CA SER A 22 45.98 -30.30 -17.40
C SER A 22 44.73 -29.86 -16.60
N VAL A 23 43.93 -30.82 -16.15
CA VAL A 23 42.78 -30.54 -15.27
C VAL A 23 43.21 -29.96 -13.94
N ALA A 24 44.26 -30.49 -13.31
CA ALA A 24 44.80 -29.96 -12.06
C ALA A 24 45.32 -28.50 -12.23
N PHE A 25 46.01 -28.24 -13.32
CA PHE A 25 46.50 -26.90 -13.64
C PHE A 25 45.37 -25.89 -13.90
N VAL A 26 44.34 -26.29 -14.63
CA VAL A 26 43.16 -25.45 -14.91
C VAL A 26 42.39 -25.16 -13.64
N LEU A 27 42.20 -26.14 -12.74
CA LEU A 27 41.54 -25.95 -11.44
C LEU A 27 42.34 -25.01 -10.54
N PHE A 28 43.68 -25.16 -10.52
CA PHE A 28 44.59 -24.28 -9.79
C PHE A 28 44.52 -22.82 -10.31
N ALA A 29 44.56 -22.64 -11.63
CA ALA A 29 44.44 -21.32 -12.25
C ALA A 29 43.07 -20.68 -12.00
N ALA A 30 41.98 -21.49 -12.06
CA ALA A 30 40.63 -21.01 -11.75
C ALA A 30 40.48 -20.56 -10.28
N GLN A 31 41.11 -21.25 -9.33
CA GLN A 31 41.11 -20.84 -7.92
C GLN A 31 41.83 -19.50 -7.70
N LEU A 32 42.96 -19.27 -8.40
CA LEU A 32 43.69 -17.99 -8.36
C LEU A 32 42.80 -16.80 -8.82
N ILE A 33 41.98 -17.01 -9.83
CA ILE A 33 41.05 -15.99 -10.36
C ILE A 33 40.00 -15.56 -9.31
N PHE A 34 39.58 -16.43 -8.43
CA PHE A 34 38.62 -16.11 -7.37
C PHE A 34 39.26 -15.56 -6.11
N ILE A 35 40.45 -16.03 -5.76
CA ILE A 35 41.15 -15.65 -4.52
C ILE A 35 41.63 -14.19 -4.60
N VAL A 36 42.20 -13.76 -5.73
CA VAL A 36 42.76 -12.39 -5.86
C VAL A 36 41.68 -11.30 -5.72
N PRO A 37 40.52 -11.37 -6.39
CA PRO A 37 39.45 -10.39 -6.17
C PRO A 37 38.87 -10.41 -4.76
N ALA A 38 38.76 -11.59 -4.16
CA ALA A 38 38.27 -11.70 -2.76
C ALA A 38 39.22 -11.02 -1.76
N MET A 39 40.55 -11.11 -1.99
CA MET A 39 41.55 -10.37 -1.22
C MET A 39 41.36 -8.87 -1.34
N ILE A 40 41.24 -8.39 -2.57
CA ILE A 40 41.07 -6.96 -2.84
C ILE A 40 39.80 -6.47 -2.17
N ALA A 41 38.71 -7.23 -2.26
CA ALA A 41 37.45 -6.90 -1.61
C ALA A 41 37.57 -6.89 -0.08
N HIS A 42 38.26 -7.89 0.50
CA HIS A 42 38.47 -7.96 1.95
C HIS A 42 39.34 -6.82 2.47
N TYR A 43 40.36 -6.41 1.69
CA TYR A 43 41.18 -5.25 1.99
C TYR A 43 40.34 -3.97 2.06
N TYR A 44 39.50 -3.72 1.03
CA TYR A 44 38.63 -2.54 1.02
C TYR A 44 37.62 -2.54 2.18
N VAL A 45 37.04 -3.68 2.50
CA VAL A 45 36.10 -3.80 3.62
C VAL A 45 36.79 -3.57 4.96
N ALA A 46 38.02 -4.06 5.16
CA ALA A 46 38.77 -3.84 6.39
C ALA A 46 39.14 -2.37 6.60
N VAL A 47 39.52 -1.65 5.52
CA VAL A 47 39.80 -0.22 5.59
C VAL A 47 38.55 0.58 5.89
N ASP A 48 37.43 0.28 5.22
CA ASP A 48 36.15 0.96 5.40
C ASP A 48 35.56 0.72 6.81
N THR A 49 35.67 -0.50 7.34
CA THR A 49 35.21 -0.79 8.70
C THR A 49 36.05 -0.10 9.78
N LEU A 50 37.36 0.04 9.57
CA LEU A 50 38.23 0.77 10.48
C LEU A 50 37.87 2.27 10.48
N GLN A 51 37.71 2.85 9.30
CA GLN A 51 37.30 4.24 9.15
C GLN A 51 35.94 4.52 9.80
N THR A 52 34.96 3.62 9.59
CA THR A 52 33.60 3.78 10.13
C THR A 52 33.57 3.63 11.66
N ALA A 53 34.35 2.71 12.21
CA ALA A 53 34.44 2.51 13.65
C ALA A 53 35.08 3.69 14.38
N GLU A 54 36.16 4.25 13.82
CA GLU A 54 36.83 5.45 14.38
C GLU A 54 35.95 6.69 14.25
N GLN A 55 35.20 6.84 13.13
CA GLN A 55 34.18 7.89 12.98
C GLN A 55 33.13 7.84 14.09
N ALA A 56 32.61 6.67 14.39
CA ALA A 56 31.62 6.48 15.44
C ALA A 56 32.15 6.83 16.83
N LYS A 57 33.39 6.43 17.13
CA LYS A 57 34.07 6.78 18.40
C LYS A 57 34.26 8.28 18.56
N VAL A 58 34.77 8.94 17.53
CA VAL A 58 35.03 10.41 17.55
C VAL A 58 33.73 11.18 17.67
N THR A 59 32.68 10.78 16.91
CA THR A 59 31.37 11.44 16.96
C THR A 59 30.71 11.27 18.32
N ALA A 60 30.73 10.07 18.88
CA ALA A 60 30.14 9.79 20.20
C ALA A 60 30.86 10.50 21.33
N ALA A 61 32.20 10.55 21.26
CA ALA A 61 33.01 11.22 22.28
C ALA A 61 32.90 12.76 22.22
N LEU A 62 32.82 13.32 21.03
CA LEU A 62 32.57 14.76 20.85
C LEU A 62 31.17 15.16 21.27
N GLN A 63 30.17 14.38 20.98
CA GLN A 63 28.79 14.60 21.46
C GLN A 63 28.67 14.52 23.00
N ALA A 64 29.46 13.63 23.63
CA ALA A 64 29.46 13.49 25.09
C ALA A 64 30.29 14.58 25.82
N SER A 65 31.23 15.20 25.14
CA SER A 65 32.25 16.07 25.78
C SER A 65 32.02 17.57 25.62
N LEU A 66 31.15 18.00 24.71
CA LEU A 66 30.91 19.43 24.45
C LEU A 66 30.26 20.21 25.61
N GLY A 67 30.08 19.57 26.78
CA GLY A 67 29.66 20.21 28.04
C GLY A 67 30.72 20.29 29.14
N ARG A 68 31.97 19.80 28.91
CA ARG A 68 33.01 19.79 29.95
C ARG A 68 34.38 20.14 29.33
N THR A 69 34.86 21.33 29.67
CA THR A 69 36.18 21.84 29.28
C THR A 69 37.28 21.24 30.15
N ALA A 70 37.94 20.18 29.75
CA ALA A 70 39.36 19.85 29.95
C ALA A 70 39.57 18.32 29.93
N GLY A 71 40.54 17.85 29.17
CA GLY A 71 41.19 16.55 29.34
C GLY A 71 40.81 15.43 28.39
N LEU A 72 40.01 15.66 27.37
CA LEU A 72 39.51 14.60 26.49
C LEU A 72 40.35 14.23 25.25
N PRO A 73 41.20 15.12 24.66
CA PRO A 73 41.83 14.80 23.40
C PRO A 73 42.82 13.64 23.42
N GLU A 74 43.55 13.45 24.53
CA GLU A 74 44.58 12.39 24.62
C GLU A 74 43.98 10.98 24.90
N LEU A 75 42.78 10.90 25.48
CA LEU A 75 42.11 9.63 25.78
C LEU A 75 41.48 8.97 24.54
N LEU A 76 41.35 9.71 23.44
CA LEU A 76 40.79 9.23 22.18
C LEU A 76 41.84 8.72 21.20
N LEU A 77 43.12 9.07 21.44
CA LEU A 77 44.21 8.61 20.61
C LEU A 77 44.57 7.19 21.01
N ASP A 78 44.46 6.28 20.09
CA ASP A 78 44.94 4.91 20.22
C ASP A 78 45.87 4.58 19.06
N ASP A 79 46.28 3.30 18.94
CA ASP A 79 47.24 2.88 17.91
C ASP A 79 46.74 3.11 16.47
N SER A 80 45.42 3.36 16.29
CA SER A 80 44.81 3.61 14.99
C SER A 80 44.50 5.09 14.75
N LEU A 81 44.06 5.83 15.76
CA LEU A 81 43.76 7.27 15.67
C LEU A 81 44.96 8.11 16.13
N VAL A 82 45.80 8.54 15.22
CA VAL A 82 47.06 9.20 15.49
C VAL A 82 46.94 10.71 15.68
N GLY A 83 45.88 11.32 15.15
CA GLY A 83 45.66 12.76 15.27
C GLY A 83 44.20 13.17 15.10
N LEU A 84 43.77 14.20 15.81
CA LEU A 84 42.44 14.79 15.77
C LEU A 84 42.56 16.32 15.79
N VAL A 85 41.87 16.98 14.86
CA VAL A 85 41.70 18.45 14.83
C VAL A 85 40.21 18.76 14.71
N VAL A 86 39.67 19.60 15.59
CA VAL A 86 38.27 20.06 15.56
C VAL A 86 38.24 21.55 15.38
N THR A 87 37.48 22.04 14.41
CA THR A 87 37.31 23.48 14.14
C THR A 87 35.85 23.89 14.32
N ASP A 88 35.61 25.14 14.72
CA ASP A 88 34.27 25.73 14.77
C ASP A 88 33.79 26.10 13.34
N SER A 89 32.53 26.52 13.22
CA SER A 89 31.92 26.91 11.95
C SER A 89 32.58 28.10 11.23
N ILE A 90 33.54 28.76 11.86
CA ILE A 90 34.32 29.87 11.31
C ILE A 90 35.75 29.43 10.97
N GLY A 91 36.08 28.15 11.14
CA GLY A 91 37.37 27.56 10.86
C GLY A 91 38.44 27.80 11.96
N ARG A 92 38.06 28.26 13.18
CA ARG A 92 38.99 28.41 14.29
C ARG A 92 39.18 27.09 15.00
N MET A 93 40.40 26.74 15.29
CA MET A 93 40.74 25.50 15.99
C MET A 93 40.18 25.49 17.41
N ALA A 94 39.29 24.56 17.70
CA ALA A 94 38.68 24.37 19.00
C ALA A 94 39.44 23.36 19.85
N ILE A 95 39.93 22.27 19.25
CA ILE A 95 40.65 21.19 19.91
C ILE A 95 41.64 20.60 18.91
N SER A 96 42.87 20.28 19.35
CA SER A 96 43.84 19.47 18.61
C SER A 96 44.53 18.48 19.53
N ALA A 97 44.76 17.25 19.08
CA ALA A 97 45.48 16.22 19.82
C ALA A 97 46.24 15.29 18.87
N GLY A 98 47.40 14.79 19.31
CA GLY A 98 48.22 13.84 18.57
C GLY A 98 49.06 14.47 17.45
N ASN A 99 49.43 13.63 16.45
CA ASN A 99 50.29 14.07 15.34
C ASN A 99 49.46 14.74 14.23
N THR A 100 49.22 16.04 14.39
CA THR A 100 48.43 16.88 13.48
C THR A 100 49.26 17.63 12.44
N GLY A 101 50.53 17.33 12.30
CA GLY A 101 51.43 17.95 11.34
C GLY A 101 51.76 19.45 11.60
N GLY A 102 51.48 19.97 12.81
CA GLY A 102 51.79 21.36 13.18
C GLY A 102 50.87 22.41 12.54
N PHE A 103 49.66 22.04 12.18
CA PHE A 103 48.73 22.90 11.44
C PHE A 103 48.02 23.92 12.35
N ASN A 104 48.01 25.18 11.90
CA ASN A 104 47.32 26.32 12.52
C ASN A 104 46.24 26.94 11.57
N GLY A 105 45.81 26.23 10.50
CA GLY A 105 44.89 26.74 9.47
C GLY A 105 43.50 26.17 9.55
N GLY A 106 42.53 26.78 8.82
CA GLY A 106 41.14 26.36 8.78
C GLY A 106 40.88 25.00 8.05
N SER A 107 39.71 24.46 8.22
CA SER A 107 39.32 23.10 7.78
C SER A 107 39.59 22.77 6.30
N GLU A 108 39.49 23.73 5.37
CA GLU A 108 39.81 23.52 3.94
C GLU A 108 41.32 23.41 3.64
N GLU A 109 42.16 24.04 4.45
CA GLU A 109 43.64 23.96 4.32
C GLU A 109 44.16 22.62 4.86
N ILE A 110 43.51 22.02 5.84
CA ILE A 110 43.89 20.73 6.43
C ILE A 110 43.78 19.60 5.39
N LEU A 111 42.78 19.63 4.51
CA LEU A 111 42.63 18.65 3.42
C LEU A 111 43.66 18.81 2.28
N LYS A 112 44.19 20.01 2.08
CA LYS A 112 45.19 20.31 1.01
C LYS A 112 46.63 20.06 1.45
N ALA A 113 46.85 19.95 2.74
CA ALA A 113 48.17 19.59 3.24
C ALA A 113 48.37 18.07 3.02
N THR A 114 49.46 17.76 2.35
CA THR A 114 49.91 16.38 2.15
C THR A 114 49.95 15.66 3.49
N SER A 115 49.09 14.64 3.68
CA SER A 115 49.18 13.70 4.80
C SER A 115 50.63 13.29 5.00
N PRO A 116 51.15 13.28 6.23
CA PRO A 116 52.40 12.59 6.51
C PRO A 116 52.34 11.19 5.91
N SER A 117 53.40 10.73 5.25
CA SER A 117 53.40 9.46 4.53
C SER A 117 52.94 8.32 5.46
N GLY A 118 51.81 7.74 5.20
CA GLY A 118 51.25 6.62 5.94
C GLY A 118 49.97 6.91 6.73
N LEU A 119 49.49 8.14 6.79
CA LEU A 119 48.25 8.52 7.48
C LEU A 119 47.13 8.82 6.49
N THR A 120 45.93 8.32 6.79
CA THR A 120 44.72 8.67 6.04
C THR A 120 43.91 9.70 6.82
N SER A 121 43.55 10.82 6.17
CA SER A 121 42.71 11.85 6.80
C SER A 121 41.28 11.79 6.33
N SER A 122 40.33 11.98 7.23
CA SER A 122 38.92 12.14 6.91
C SER A 122 38.31 13.36 7.60
N LEU A 123 37.37 14.02 6.94
CA LEU A 123 36.68 15.20 7.44
C LEU A 123 35.23 14.86 7.81
N HIS A 124 34.78 15.31 8.97
CA HIS A 124 33.43 15.02 9.46
C HIS A 124 32.79 16.29 10.00
N ASP A 125 31.58 16.60 9.53
CA ASP A 125 30.77 17.68 10.08
C ASP A 125 29.90 17.14 11.22
N ILE A 126 30.03 17.74 12.39
CA ILE A 126 29.34 17.31 13.61
C ILE A 126 28.44 18.45 14.06
N LYS A 127 27.11 18.15 14.07
CA LYS A 127 26.10 19.08 14.57
C LYS A 127 25.77 18.76 16.02
N THR A 128 25.89 19.77 16.88
CA THR A 128 25.58 19.67 18.31
C THR A 128 24.60 20.75 18.73
N ALA A 129 24.07 20.62 19.92
CA ALA A 129 23.15 21.63 20.49
C ALA A 129 23.81 23.01 20.68
N THR A 130 25.15 23.08 20.67
CA THR A 130 25.94 24.30 20.90
C THR A 130 26.58 24.87 19.63
N GLY A 131 26.50 24.19 18.48
CA GLY A 131 27.02 24.65 17.20
C GLY A 131 27.38 23.54 16.20
N GLU A 132 27.83 23.97 15.02
CA GLU A 132 28.39 23.09 14.00
C GLU A 132 29.90 23.09 14.10
N PHE A 133 30.51 21.92 14.12
CA PHE A 133 31.97 21.73 14.19
C PHE A 133 32.41 20.81 13.07
N THR A 134 33.60 21.00 12.54
CA THR A 134 34.23 20.11 11.57
C THR A 134 35.41 19.42 12.22
N ALA A 135 35.41 18.10 12.29
CA ALA A 135 36.51 17.31 12.84
C ALA A 135 37.31 16.65 11.72
N ALA A 136 38.61 16.89 11.70
CA ALA A 136 39.55 16.17 10.85
C ALA A 136 40.28 15.11 11.70
N THR A 137 40.19 13.86 11.29
CA THR A 137 40.86 12.73 11.96
C THR A 137 42.01 12.22 11.11
N TYR A 138 43.12 11.88 11.75
CA TYR A 138 44.28 11.27 11.12
C TYR A 138 44.47 9.86 11.68
N ILE A 139 44.33 8.87 10.83
CA ILE A 139 44.37 7.45 11.18
C ILE A 139 45.61 6.81 10.58
N ASP A 140 46.45 6.17 11.40
CA ASP A 140 47.54 5.33 10.91
C ASP A 140 46.98 4.00 10.39
N THR A 141 46.85 3.92 9.08
CA THR A 141 46.46 2.72 8.39
C THR A 141 47.65 1.83 7.99
N GLY A 142 48.88 2.32 8.17
CA GLY A 142 50.08 1.68 7.69
C GLY A 142 50.44 0.39 8.42
N SER A 143 50.44 0.39 9.73
CA SER A 143 50.78 -0.76 10.54
C SER A 143 49.70 -1.83 10.56
N ALA A 144 48.43 -1.41 10.65
CA ALA A 144 47.27 -2.32 10.56
C ALA A 144 47.16 -2.96 9.17
N LEU A 145 47.46 -2.20 8.12
CA LEU A 145 47.43 -2.68 6.75
C LEU A 145 48.55 -3.70 6.47
N ILE A 146 49.76 -3.47 6.94
CA ILE A 146 50.87 -4.39 6.76
C ILE A 146 50.62 -5.70 7.49
N ASN A 147 50.10 -5.68 8.70
CA ASN A 147 49.76 -6.87 9.46
C ASN A 147 48.60 -7.66 8.81
N THR A 148 47.55 -6.99 8.37
CA THR A 148 46.42 -7.61 7.68
C THR A 148 46.84 -8.21 6.34
N LEU A 149 47.75 -7.54 5.62
CA LEU A 149 48.30 -8.02 4.35
C LEU A 149 49.16 -9.29 4.58
N TRP A 150 50.05 -9.31 5.59
CA TRP A 150 50.86 -10.48 5.90
C TRP A 150 50.06 -11.69 6.37
N ILE A 151 49.05 -11.46 7.21
CA ILE A 151 48.10 -12.52 7.63
C ILE A 151 47.32 -13.07 6.44
N SER A 152 46.84 -12.16 5.57
CA SER A 152 46.10 -12.54 4.37
C SER A 152 46.99 -13.33 3.40
N VAL A 153 48.23 -12.88 3.15
CA VAL A 153 49.20 -13.57 2.30
C VAL A 153 49.56 -14.96 2.89
N ALA A 154 49.78 -15.07 4.20
CA ALA A 154 50.09 -16.32 4.86
C ALA A 154 48.93 -17.34 4.79
N LEU A 155 47.70 -16.88 5.00
CA LEU A 155 46.50 -17.72 4.88
C LEU A 155 46.27 -18.20 3.44
N ILE A 156 46.59 -17.41 2.45
CA ILE A 156 46.50 -17.79 1.05
C ILE A 156 47.55 -18.82 0.66
N LEU A 157 48.80 -18.58 1.08
CA LEU A 157 49.86 -19.54 0.84
C LEU A 157 49.52 -20.91 1.47
N PHE A 158 48.95 -20.91 2.67
CA PHE A 158 48.49 -22.12 3.34
C PHE A 158 47.31 -22.78 2.59
N ALA A 159 46.31 -21.99 2.15
CA ALA A 159 45.18 -22.51 1.38
C ALA A 159 45.60 -23.07 0.02
N LEU A 160 46.55 -22.45 -0.66
CA LEU A 160 47.10 -22.91 -1.93
C LEU A 160 47.90 -24.20 -1.76
N LEU A 161 48.74 -24.31 -0.72
CA LEU A 161 49.49 -25.51 -0.41
C LEU A 161 48.56 -26.67 0.00
N ALA A 162 47.55 -26.41 0.81
CA ALA A 162 46.55 -27.40 1.20
C ALA A 162 45.72 -27.87 -0.02
N SER A 163 45.35 -26.97 -0.90
CA SER A 163 44.62 -27.27 -2.14
C SER A 163 45.47 -28.09 -3.11
N PHE A 164 46.75 -27.73 -3.28
CA PHE A 164 47.69 -28.49 -4.11
C PHE A 164 47.92 -29.91 -3.57
N ALA A 165 48.19 -30.05 -2.28
CA ALA A 165 48.35 -31.35 -1.64
C ALA A 165 47.10 -32.22 -1.76
N GLY A 166 45.91 -31.60 -1.49
CA GLY A 166 44.62 -32.27 -1.67
C GLY A 166 44.37 -32.73 -3.10
N THR A 167 44.72 -31.92 -4.09
CA THR A 167 44.58 -32.23 -5.52
C THR A 167 45.50 -33.41 -5.93
N VAL A 168 46.75 -33.40 -5.47
CA VAL A 168 47.72 -34.51 -5.74
C VAL A 168 47.22 -35.82 -5.11
N VAL A 169 46.76 -35.78 -3.85
CA VAL A 169 46.20 -36.95 -3.17
C VAL A 169 44.95 -37.45 -3.91
N ALA A 170 44.05 -36.54 -4.29
CA ALA A 170 42.86 -36.89 -5.04
C ALA A 170 43.21 -37.55 -6.40
N LEU A 171 44.20 -37.00 -7.14
CA LEU A 171 44.67 -37.54 -8.42
C LEU A 171 45.28 -38.93 -8.29
N VAL A 172 46.10 -39.14 -7.25
CA VAL A 172 46.72 -40.47 -7.01
C VAL A 172 45.65 -41.48 -6.60
N THR A 173 44.71 -41.05 -5.75
CA THR A 173 43.62 -41.91 -5.27
C THR A 173 42.65 -42.24 -6.42
N VAL A 174 42.24 -41.26 -7.22
CA VAL A 174 41.42 -41.49 -8.43
C VAL A 174 42.16 -42.36 -9.42
N GLY A 175 43.47 -42.10 -9.67
CA GLY A 175 44.28 -42.90 -10.59
C GLY A 175 44.39 -44.37 -10.16
N ARG A 176 44.54 -44.66 -8.87
CA ARG A 176 44.66 -46.02 -8.34
C ARG A 176 43.32 -46.73 -8.06
N LEU A 177 42.30 -45.98 -7.65
CA LEU A 177 41.01 -46.56 -7.28
C LEU A 177 39.98 -46.57 -8.41
N PHE A 178 40.09 -45.64 -9.39
CA PHE A 178 39.05 -45.50 -10.42
C PHE A 178 39.49 -45.93 -11.83
N ILE A 179 40.70 -45.53 -12.28
CA ILE A 179 41.05 -45.78 -13.71
C ILE A 179 41.32 -47.26 -13.97
N LYS A 180 41.97 -48.00 -13.07
CA LYS A 180 42.20 -49.40 -13.25
C LYS A 180 40.95 -50.27 -13.08
N PRO A 181 40.12 -50.04 -12.07
CA PRO A 181 38.89 -50.81 -11.90
C PRO A 181 37.78 -50.44 -12.89
N LEU A 182 37.75 -49.13 -13.39
CA LEU A 182 36.73 -48.68 -14.34
C LEU A 182 36.81 -49.43 -15.68
N ASP A 183 38.04 -49.82 -16.15
CA ASP A 183 38.19 -50.62 -17.37
C ASP A 183 37.58 -52.01 -17.22
N GLU A 184 37.64 -52.62 -16.01
CA GLU A 184 37.03 -53.91 -15.72
C GLU A 184 35.52 -53.80 -15.54
N LEU A 185 35.02 -52.69 -14.92
CA LEU A 185 33.60 -52.42 -14.78
C LEU A 185 32.90 -52.03 -16.08
N VAL A 186 33.57 -51.27 -16.97
CA VAL A 186 33.01 -50.95 -18.29
C VAL A 186 32.80 -52.24 -19.10
N LEU A 187 33.62 -53.29 -18.87
CA LEU A 187 33.39 -54.59 -19.47
C LEU A 187 32.14 -55.27 -18.91
N ALA A 188 31.97 -55.26 -17.60
CA ALA A 188 30.76 -55.76 -16.93
C ALA A 188 29.50 -54.96 -17.30
N PHE A 189 29.64 -53.63 -17.49
CA PHE A 189 28.55 -52.73 -17.90
C PHE A 189 28.11 -52.97 -19.36
N ARG A 190 29.02 -53.34 -20.26
CA ARG A 190 28.63 -53.66 -21.65
C ARG A 190 27.80 -54.96 -21.71
N VAL A 191 28.09 -55.90 -20.87
CA VAL A 191 27.31 -57.14 -20.79
C VAL A 191 25.92 -56.89 -20.22
N SER A 192 25.80 -55.98 -19.26
CA SER A 192 24.50 -55.59 -18.68
C SER A 192 23.66 -54.67 -19.58
N ARG A 193 24.29 -53.94 -20.55
CA ARG A 193 23.61 -52.99 -21.41
C ARG A 193 22.95 -53.62 -22.63
N GLU A 194 23.31 -54.81 -23.03
CA GLU A 194 22.67 -55.51 -24.14
C GLU A 194 21.27 -56.03 -23.82
N GLU A 195 20.83 -56.00 -22.51
CA GLU A 195 19.55 -56.54 -22.09
C GLU A 195 18.56 -55.52 -21.49
N SER A 196 18.87 -54.20 -21.46
CA SER A 196 17.91 -53.26 -20.78
C SER A 196 17.54 -52.01 -21.57
N ASP A 197 16.31 -52.05 -22.05
CA ASP A 197 15.52 -50.96 -22.54
C ASP A 197 15.21 -49.93 -21.46
N GLY A 198 16.15 -49.01 -21.17
CA GLY A 198 15.87 -47.80 -20.35
C GLY A 198 15.58 -47.99 -18.87
N LYS A 199 15.74 -49.18 -18.30
CA LYS A 199 15.57 -49.45 -16.84
C LYS A 199 16.86 -49.18 -16.09
N ILE A 200 16.79 -48.55 -14.94
CA ILE A 200 17.92 -48.34 -14.03
C ILE A 200 18.43 -49.72 -13.60
N PRO A 201 19.71 -50.03 -13.74
CA PRO A 201 20.25 -51.34 -13.43
C PRO A 201 20.03 -51.71 -11.96
N GLU A 202 19.85 -53.00 -11.69
CA GLU A 202 19.78 -53.51 -10.31
C GLU A 202 21.17 -53.51 -9.68
N PRO A 203 21.27 -53.46 -8.34
CA PRO A 203 22.56 -53.51 -7.63
C PRO A 203 23.34 -54.75 -8.01
N VAL A 204 24.61 -54.58 -8.24
CA VAL A 204 25.53 -55.71 -8.57
C VAL A 204 25.98 -56.38 -7.28
N GLU A 205 25.62 -57.62 -7.06
CA GLU A 205 26.13 -58.43 -5.97
C GLU A 205 27.49 -59.02 -6.36
N VAL A 206 28.52 -58.71 -5.58
CA VAL A 206 29.89 -59.22 -5.78
C VAL A 206 30.27 -60.11 -4.59
N GLU A 207 30.83 -61.27 -4.86
CA GLU A 207 31.28 -62.24 -3.83
C GLU A 207 32.29 -61.62 -2.84
N GLU A 208 32.20 -61.95 -1.55
CA GLU A 208 32.91 -61.32 -0.41
C GLU A 208 34.47 -61.42 -0.47
N THR A 209 35.03 -62.07 -1.45
CA THR A 209 36.49 -62.24 -1.60
C THR A 209 37.09 -61.45 -2.75
N ASN A 210 36.31 -60.65 -3.44
CA ASN A 210 36.75 -59.94 -4.64
C ASN A 210 37.32 -58.56 -4.33
N ILE A 211 38.47 -58.24 -4.90
CA ILE A 211 39.15 -56.92 -4.79
C ILE A 211 38.29 -55.75 -5.31
N LEU A 212 37.15 -56.10 -5.94
CA LEU A 212 36.18 -55.15 -6.51
C LEU A 212 35.04 -54.79 -5.52
N ILE A 213 35.01 -55.33 -4.29
CA ILE A 213 33.97 -55.01 -3.28
C ILE A 213 33.80 -53.47 -3.11
N PRO A 214 34.90 -52.69 -2.92
CA PRO A 214 34.74 -51.22 -2.71
C PRO A 214 34.13 -50.53 -3.93
N LEU A 215 34.35 -51.10 -5.13
CA LEU A 215 33.87 -50.55 -6.37
C LEU A 215 32.41 -50.92 -6.64
N ALA A 216 31.99 -52.11 -6.26
CA ALA A 216 30.58 -52.50 -6.31
C ALA A 216 29.75 -51.71 -5.33
N ASP A 217 30.29 -51.45 -4.13
CA ASP A 217 29.65 -50.59 -3.14
C ASP A 217 29.50 -49.13 -3.62
N GLU A 218 30.54 -48.58 -4.27
CA GLU A 218 30.48 -47.24 -4.87
C GLU A 218 29.50 -47.20 -6.05
N PHE A 219 29.49 -48.23 -6.86
CA PHE A 219 28.52 -48.37 -7.99
C PHE A 219 27.07 -48.48 -7.46
N ASN A 220 26.86 -49.31 -6.42
CA ASN A 220 25.55 -49.43 -5.79
C ASN A 220 25.11 -48.12 -5.10
N THR A 221 26.06 -47.37 -4.54
CA THR A 221 25.82 -46.03 -4.02
C THR A 221 25.41 -45.06 -5.13
N LEU A 222 26.07 -45.07 -6.29
CA LEU A 222 25.70 -44.26 -7.43
C LEU A 222 24.33 -44.62 -8.00
N ILE A 223 23.99 -45.92 -8.04
CA ILE A 223 22.64 -46.37 -8.40
C ILE A 223 21.59 -45.86 -7.42
N GLU A 224 21.87 -45.91 -6.12
CA GLU A 224 20.98 -45.37 -5.10
C GLU A 224 20.87 -43.83 -5.20
N GLU A 225 21.94 -43.11 -5.50
CA GLU A 225 21.91 -41.68 -5.76
C GLU A 225 21.13 -41.35 -7.02
N GLN A 226 21.29 -42.12 -8.10
CA GLN A 226 20.46 -41.95 -9.31
C GLN A 226 18.98 -42.25 -9.03
N LYS A 227 18.68 -43.31 -8.27
CA LYS A 227 17.30 -43.58 -7.85
C LYS A 227 16.73 -42.46 -6.98
N LYS A 228 17.54 -41.90 -6.06
CA LYS A 228 17.17 -40.77 -5.23
C LYS A 228 16.95 -39.51 -6.07
N SER A 229 17.86 -39.24 -7.01
CA SER A 229 17.73 -38.12 -7.95
C SER A 229 16.49 -38.26 -8.86
N ALA A 230 16.24 -39.44 -9.41
CA ALA A 230 15.05 -39.72 -10.21
C ALA A 230 13.75 -39.55 -9.39
N ARG A 231 13.76 -40.01 -8.12
CA ARG A 231 12.65 -39.75 -7.19
C ARG A 231 12.45 -38.26 -6.92
N GLN A 232 13.55 -37.53 -6.71
CA GLN A 232 13.49 -36.08 -6.49
C GLN A 232 12.94 -35.34 -7.72
N VAL A 233 13.40 -35.74 -8.94
CA VAL A 233 12.88 -35.17 -10.20
C VAL A 233 11.39 -35.47 -10.34
N LYS A 234 10.96 -36.72 -10.04
CA LYS A 234 9.55 -37.08 -10.09
C LYS A 234 8.69 -36.29 -9.08
N VAL A 235 9.18 -36.16 -7.84
CA VAL A 235 8.51 -35.34 -6.81
C VAL A 235 8.46 -33.89 -7.25
N LYS A 236 9.55 -33.36 -7.78
CA LYS A 236 9.60 -31.98 -8.30
C LYS A 236 8.66 -31.78 -9.49
N GLN A 237 8.56 -32.76 -10.38
CA GLN A 237 7.64 -32.74 -11.50
C GLN A 237 6.18 -32.76 -11.00
N GLN A 238 5.86 -33.65 -10.07
CA GLN A 238 4.53 -33.68 -9.43
C GLN A 238 4.19 -32.36 -8.73
N TYR A 239 5.18 -31.77 -8.04
CA TYR A 239 5.01 -30.45 -7.43
C TYR A 239 4.77 -29.36 -8.49
N LEU A 240 5.50 -29.38 -9.62
CA LEU A 240 5.31 -28.42 -10.71
C LEU A 240 3.95 -28.62 -11.40
N GLU A 241 3.52 -29.86 -11.58
CA GLU A 241 2.18 -30.19 -12.11
C GLU A 241 1.09 -29.72 -11.13
N PHE A 242 1.28 -29.92 -9.84
CA PHE A 242 0.36 -29.41 -8.83
C PHE A 242 0.35 -27.87 -8.81
N ALA A 243 1.51 -27.23 -8.81
CA ALA A 243 1.65 -25.77 -8.81
C ALA A 243 1.12 -25.12 -10.11
N ALA A 244 1.10 -25.85 -11.22
CA ALA A 244 0.50 -25.36 -12.47
C ALA A 244 -1.02 -25.20 -12.37
N HIS A 245 -1.69 -25.96 -11.48
CA HIS A 245 -3.15 -25.97 -11.34
C HIS A 245 -3.67 -25.49 -10.00
N HIS A 246 -2.77 -25.24 -9.02
CA HIS A 246 -3.15 -24.84 -7.67
C HIS A 246 -2.43 -23.57 -7.23
N ASP A 247 -3.10 -22.77 -6.41
CA ASP A 247 -2.53 -21.59 -5.76
C ASP A 247 -1.54 -22.01 -4.66
N PRO A 248 -0.32 -21.47 -4.61
CA PRO A 248 0.70 -21.90 -3.65
C PRO A 248 0.42 -21.50 -2.19
N LEU A 249 -0.41 -20.47 -1.97
CA LEU A 249 -0.73 -19.97 -0.63
C LEU A 249 -1.89 -20.76 0.00
N THR A 250 -2.95 -20.97 -0.76
CA THR A 250 -4.19 -21.60 -0.26
C THR A 250 -4.30 -23.08 -0.59
N HIS A 251 -3.48 -23.58 -1.52
CA HIS A 251 -3.57 -24.93 -2.11
C HIS A 251 -4.91 -25.22 -2.81
N LEU A 252 -5.74 -24.22 -3.02
CA LEU A 252 -6.94 -24.32 -3.82
C LEU A 252 -6.59 -24.38 -5.31
N PRO A 253 -7.49 -24.89 -6.17
CA PRO A 253 -7.43 -24.68 -7.60
C PRO A 253 -7.10 -23.21 -7.94
N ASN A 254 -6.22 -23.01 -8.92
CA ASN A 254 -5.89 -21.67 -9.42
C ASN A 254 -6.83 -21.28 -10.59
N ARG A 255 -6.61 -20.11 -11.17
CA ARG A 255 -7.38 -19.59 -12.32
C ARG A 255 -7.44 -20.59 -13.49
N LEU A 256 -6.31 -21.22 -13.84
CA LEU A 256 -6.27 -22.16 -14.94
C LEU A 256 -7.17 -23.38 -14.70
N MET A 257 -7.08 -23.96 -13.52
CA MET A 257 -7.94 -25.10 -13.17
C MET A 257 -9.41 -24.71 -13.06
N PHE A 258 -9.71 -23.47 -12.64
CA PHE A 258 -11.07 -22.95 -12.65
C PHE A 258 -11.62 -22.84 -14.08
N GLU A 259 -10.86 -22.27 -15.01
CA GLU A 259 -11.27 -22.12 -16.42
C GLU A 259 -11.54 -23.47 -17.09
N ASP A 260 -10.68 -24.47 -16.85
CA ASP A 260 -10.89 -25.83 -17.33
C ASP A 260 -12.16 -26.48 -16.72
N ALA A 261 -12.36 -26.29 -15.41
CA ALA A 261 -13.54 -26.82 -14.73
C ALA A 261 -14.84 -26.14 -15.18
N LEU A 262 -14.80 -24.81 -15.39
CA LEU A 262 -15.92 -24.04 -15.90
C LEU A 262 -16.32 -24.51 -17.29
N LYS A 263 -15.36 -24.63 -18.21
CA LYS A 263 -15.60 -25.12 -19.56
C LYS A 263 -16.29 -26.49 -19.55
N LYS A 264 -15.79 -27.39 -18.72
CA LYS A 264 -16.39 -28.71 -18.52
C LYS A 264 -17.82 -28.62 -17.95
N THR A 265 -18.01 -27.78 -16.91
CA THR A 265 -19.33 -27.63 -16.25
C THR A 265 -20.34 -27.02 -17.20
N VAL A 266 -19.99 -26.04 -18.01
CA VAL A 266 -20.87 -25.46 -19.05
C VAL A 266 -21.24 -26.51 -20.07
N SER A 267 -20.28 -27.30 -20.57
CA SER A 267 -20.58 -28.38 -21.52
C SER A 267 -21.50 -29.43 -20.95
N GLU A 268 -21.28 -29.89 -19.71
CA GLU A 268 -22.14 -30.81 -18.99
C GLU A 268 -23.54 -30.21 -18.83
N ALA A 269 -23.64 -28.94 -18.41
CA ALA A 269 -24.91 -28.26 -18.16
C ALA A 269 -25.73 -28.04 -19.44
N VAL A 270 -25.09 -27.73 -20.56
CA VAL A 270 -25.75 -27.58 -21.86
C VAL A 270 -26.25 -28.92 -22.37
N HIS A 271 -25.47 -30.02 -22.21
CA HIS A 271 -25.81 -31.34 -22.72
C HIS A 271 -26.87 -32.04 -21.89
N ASP A 272 -26.78 -31.95 -20.56
CA ASP A 272 -27.61 -32.67 -19.60
C ASP A 272 -28.74 -31.81 -18.99
N GLU A 273 -28.96 -30.60 -19.51
CA GLU A 273 -29.91 -29.59 -18.99
C GLU A 273 -29.77 -29.31 -17.47
N GLN A 274 -28.48 -29.33 -16.98
CA GLN A 274 -28.18 -29.11 -15.58
C GLN A 274 -28.08 -27.61 -15.26
N GLN A 275 -28.28 -27.28 -13.99
CA GLN A 275 -28.15 -25.92 -13.50
C GLN A 275 -26.93 -25.83 -12.55
N PHE A 276 -26.21 -24.73 -12.62
CA PHE A 276 -25.10 -24.42 -11.70
C PHE A 276 -25.07 -22.93 -11.39
N ALA A 277 -24.35 -22.55 -10.34
CA ALA A 277 -24.11 -21.15 -10.00
C ALA A 277 -22.63 -20.86 -9.84
N ILE A 278 -22.24 -19.66 -10.25
CA ILE A 278 -20.91 -19.06 -10.00
C ILE A 278 -21.05 -18.05 -8.90
N PHE A 279 -20.14 -18.13 -7.92
CA PHE A 279 -19.97 -17.13 -6.86
C PHE A 279 -18.58 -16.56 -7.00
N LEU A 280 -18.49 -15.26 -7.27
CA LEU A 280 -17.23 -14.51 -7.12
C LEU A 280 -17.21 -13.90 -5.74
N VAL A 281 -16.16 -14.15 -5.01
CA VAL A 281 -15.98 -13.74 -3.60
C VAL A 281 -14.73 -12.91 -3.50
N ASP A 282 -14.83 -11.73 -2.91
CA ASP A 282 -13.72 -10.78 -2.75
C ASP A 282 -13.65 -10.30 -1.29
N LEU A 283 -12.43 -10.20 -0.76
CA LEU A 283 -12.17 -9.70 0.59
C LEU A 283 -12.19 -8.17 0.59
N ASP A 284 -13.18 -7.61 1.24
CA ASP A 284 -13.35 -6.16 1.30
C ASP A 284 -12.19 -5.46 2.00
N ASN A 285 -11.67 -4.39 1.39
CA ASN A 285 -10.59 -3.57 1.92
C ASN A 285 -9.29 -4.33 2.24
N PHE A 286 -9.00 -5.42 1.52
CA PHE A 286 -7.84 -6.28 1.80
C PHE A 286 -6.51 -5.54 1.71
N LYS A 287 -6.37 -4.57 0.79
CA LYS A 287 -5.18 -3.72 0.71
C LYS A 287 -4.96 -2.93 2.00
N PHE A 288 -6.00 -2.26 2.51
CA PHE A 288 -5.93 -1.52 3.77
C PHE A 288 -5.58 -2.44 4.95
N PHE A 289 -6.14 -3.64 4.96
CA PHE A 289 -5.81 -4.65 5.97
C PHE A 289 -4.32 -5.03 5.92
N ASN A 290 -3.76 -5.23 4.73
CA ASN A 290 -2.33 -5.51 4.55
C ASN A 290 -1.44 -4.34 5.00
N ASP A 291 -1.85 -3.11 4.71
CA ASP A 291 -1.12 -1.91 5.11
C ASP A 291 -1.10 -1.74 6.64
N GLN A 292 -2.19 -2.12 7.32
CA GLN A 292 -2.32 -2.02 8.78
C GLN A 292 -1.64 -3.17 9.54
N TYR A 293 -1.80 -4.42 9.09
CA TYR A 293 -1.35 -5.63 9.83
C TYR A 293 -0.15 -6.33 9.19
N GLY A 294 0.25 -5.92 7.99
CA GLY A 294 1.33 -6.51 7.22
C GLY A 294 0.90 -7.71 6.37
N HIS A 295 1.60 -7.93 5.25
CA HIS A 295 1.29 -8.98 4.26
C HIS A 295 1.24 -10.39 4.84
N LEU A 296 2.06 -10.71 5.85
CA LEU A 296 2.03 -12.06 6.48
C LEU A 296 0.70 -12.35 7.20
N VAL A 297 0.06 -11.32 7.74
CA VAL A 297 -1.26 -11.47 8.39
C VAL A 297 -2.34 -11.57 7.32
N GLY A 298 -2.22 -10.80 6.23
CA GLY A 298 -3.09 -10.88 5.07
C GLY A 298 -3.05 -12.25 4.39
N ASP A 299 -1.84 -12.80 4.16
CA ASP A 299 -1.66 -14.15 3.62
C ASP A 299 -2.36 -15.21 4.49
N LYS A 300 -2.29 -15.05 5.81
CA LYS A 300 -2.97 -15.95 6.74
C LYS A 300 -4.50 -15.79 6.65
N MET A 301 -5.00 -14.57 6.49
CA MET A 301 -6.42 -14.30 6.27
C MET A 301 -6.92 -14.99 5.00
N VAL A 302 -6.24 -14.76 3.88
CA VAL A 302 -6.56 -15.38 2.59
C VAL A 302 -6.57 -16.92 2.68
N SER A 303 -5.53 -17.49 3.30
CA SER A 303 -5.45 -18.94 3.49
C SER A 303 -6.58 -19.49 4.37
N GLU A 304 -6.94 -18.78 5.43
CA GLU A 304 -8.02 -19.19 6.34
C GLU A 304 -9.38 -19.11 5.67
N VAL A 305 -9.67 -18.01 4.95
CA VAL A 305 -10.92 -17.87 4.17
C VAL A 305 -11.01 -18.97 3.12
N GLY A 306 -9.96 -19.23 2.35
CA GLY A 306 -9.92 -20.28 1.35
C GLY A 306 -10.23 -21.67 1.94
N ASN A 307 -9.63 -22.00 3.09
CA ASN A 307 -9.87 -23.25 3.79
C ASN A 307 -11.32 -23.39 4.26
N ARG A 308 -11.92 -22.31 4.77
CA ARG A 308 -13.30 -22.30 5.22
C ARG A 308 -14.29 -22.45 4.06
N LEU A 309 -14.04 -21.74 2.95
CA LEU A 309 -14.83 -21.87 1.75
C LEU A 309 -14.81 -23.31 1.24
N ARG A 310 -13.61 -23.92 1.15
CA ARG A 310 -13.49 -25.33 0.69
C ARG A 310 -14.18 -26.30 1.63
N ALA A 311 -14.04 -26.12 2.95
CA ALA A 311 -14.67 -27.01 3.94
C ALA A 311 -16.22 -26.95 3.93
N MET A 312 -16.79 -25.82 3.51
CA MET A 312 -18.23 -25.63 3.43
C MET A 312 -18.84 -26.26 2.18
N MET A 313 -18.09 -26.32 1.07
CA MET A 313 -18.58 -26.79 -0.21
C MET A 313 -18.46 -28.31 -0.34
N ARG A 314 -19.32 -28.90 -1.17
CA ARG A 314 -19.34 -30.35 -1.44
C ARG A 314 -18.15 -30.76 -2.30
N ASP A 315 -17.86 -32.07 -2.37
CA ASP A 315 -16.75 -32.58 -3.22
C ASP A 315 -16.98 -32.37 -4.72
N ILE A 316 -18.25 -32.28 -5.14
CA ILE A 316 -18.63 -32.01 -6.53
C ILE A 316 -18.49 -30.53 -6.91
N ASP A 317 -18.46 -29.64 -5.92
CA ASP A 317 -18.32 -28.20 -6.10
C ASP A 317 -16.84 -27.83 -6.18
N LEU A 318 -16.52 -26.79 -6.94
CA LEU A 318 -15.17 -26.26 -7.04
C LEU A 318 -15.06 -24.98 -6.23
N VAL A 319 -13.98 -24.86 -5.47
CA VAL A 319 -13.53 -23.58 -4.87
C VAL A 319 -12.14 -23.32 -5.43
N ALA A 320 -11.94 -22.16 -6.04
CA ALA A 320 -10.66 -21.75 -6.59
C ALA A 320 -10.28 -20.34 -6.12
N ARG A 321 -8.99 -20.03 -6.13
CA ARG A 321 -8.48 -18.67 -5.96
C ARG A 321 -8.03 -18.13 -7.31
N LEU A 322 -8.56 -16.99 -7.69
CA LEU A 322 -8.26 -16.39 -8.99
C LEU A 322 -6.99 -15.53 -8.95
N ASP A 323 -6.94 -14.61 -7.99
CA ASP A 323 -5.80 -13.72 -7.79
C ASP A 323 -5.97 -12.98 -6.44
N GLY A 324 -4.88 -12.55 -5.81
CA GLY A 324 -4.89 -11.69 -4.62
C GLY A 324 -5.89 -12.13 -3.54
N ASP A 325 -6.98 -11.43 -3.42
CA ASP A 325 -8.08 -11.61 -2.46
C ASP A 325 -9.36 -12.17 -3.10
N GLU A 326 -9.30 -12.57 -4.39
CA GLU A 326 -10.45 -13.05 -5.14
C GLU A 326 -10.54 -14.58 -5.13
N PHE A 327 -11.72 -15.09 -4.77
CA PHE A 327 -12.08 -16.49 -4.86
C PHE A 327 -13.27 -16.69 -5.79
N VAL A 328 -13.38 -17.89 -6.34
CA VAL A 328 -14.53 -18.29 -7.14
C VAL A 328 -15.03 -19.66 -6.70
N VAL A 329 -16.34 -19.82 -6.70
CA VAL A 329 -17.00 -21.08 -6.40
C VAL A 329 -17.89 -21.47 -7.57
N ILE A 330 -17.78 -22.72 -8.03
CA ILE A 330 -18.75 -23.36 -8.93
C ILE A 330 -19.58 -24.30 -8.07
N GLN A 331 -20.85 -23.98 -7.88
CA GLN A 331 -21.82 -24.86 -7.23
C GLN A 331 -22.61 -25.61 -8.29
N LYS A 332 -22.52 -26.93 -8.30
CA LYS A 332 -23.29 -27.80 -9.19
C LYS A 332 -24.65 -28.14 -8.59
N ASP A 333 -25.58 -28.60 -9.44
CA ASP A 333 -26.92 -29.06 -9.07
C ASP A 333 -27.71 -27.99 -8.28
N VAL A 334 -27.72 -26.77 -8.78
CA VAL A 334 -28.54 -25.68 -8.25
C VAL A 334 -29.95 -25.82 -8.76
N THR A 335 -30.93 -25.83 -7.86
CA THR A 335 -32.34 -26.01 -8.24
C THR A 335 -33.03 -24.71 -8.61
N ASP A 336 -32.68 -23.62 -7.97
CA ASP A 336 -33.24 -22.29 -8.18
C ASP A 336 -32.32 -21.18 -7.60
N ARG A 337 -32.69 -19.92 -7.83
CA ARG A 337 -31.94 -18.77 -7.30
C ARG A 337 -31.95 -18.73 -5.77
N ALA A 338 -33.00 -19.17 -5.11
CA ALA A 338 -33.12 -19.18 -3.65
C ALA A 338 -32.10 -20.14 -3.02
N SER A 339 -31.84 -21.28 -3.66
CA SER A 339 -30.80 -22.23 -3.21
C SER A 339 -29.39 -21.63 -3.33
N ALA A 340 -29.13 -20.85 -4.38
CA ALA A 340 -27.87 -20.14 -4.53
C ALA A 340 -27.71 -19.02 -3.46
N GLU A 341 -28.78 -18.27 -3.14
CA GLU A 341 -28.78 -17.28 -2.06
C GLU A 341 -28.47 -17.89 -0.69
N GLU A 342 -29.05 -19.09 -0.41
CA GLU A 342 -28.77 -19.76 0.85
C GLU A 342 -27.31 -20.16 0.97
N VAL A 343 -26.70 -20.64 -0.12
CA VAL A 343 -25.25 -20.93 -0.16
C VAL A 343 -24.45 -19.67 0.01
N ALA A 344 -24.80 -18.56 -0.64
CA ALA A 344 -24.12 -17.28 -0.47
C ALA A 344 -24.14 -16.79 0.98
N ARG A 345 -25.29 -16.87 1.64
CA ARG A 345 -25.44 -16.50 3.06
C ARG A 345 -24.56 -17.35 3.97
N ARG A 346 -24.51 -18.65 3.71
CA ARG A 346 -23.64 -19.58 4.47
C ARG A 346 -22.16 -19.28 4.21
N LEU A 347 -21.82 -19.01 2.94
CA LEU A 347 -20.46 -18.66 2.50
C LEU A 347 -19.98 -17.40 3.21
N MET A 348 -20.79 -16.36 3.23
CA MET A 348 -20.49 -15.13 3.96
C MET A 348 -20.30 -15.36 5.45
N ASN A 349 -21.23 -16.09 6.10
CA ASN A 349 -21.14 -16.37 7.54
C ASN A 349 -19.84 -17.11 7.90
N VAL A 350 -19.40 -18.04 7.06
CA VAL A 350 -18.19 -18.83 7.29
C VAL A 350 -16.94 -18.00 7.02
N ALA A 351 -16.93 -17.21 5.94
CA ALA A 351 -15.80 -16.37 5.58
C ALA A 351 -15.56 -15.24 6.61
N THR A 352 -16.65 -14.60 7.08
CA THR A 352 -16.59 -13.48 8.02
C THR A 352 -16.44 -13.89 9.48
N ALA A 353 -16.52 -15.21 9.80
CA ALA A 353 -16.35 -15.68 11.17
C ALA A 353 -14.96 -15.31 11.71
N PRO A 354 -14.85 -14.77 12.94
CA PRO A 354 -13.58 -14.40 13.51
C PRO A 354 -12.59 -15.57 13.60
N TYR A 355 -11.30 -15.26 13.54
CA TYR A 355 -10.24 -16.26 13.80
C TYR A 355 -9.09 -15.61 14.59
N GLU A 356 -8.40 -16.45 15.38
CA GLU A 356 -7.31 -16.02 16.23
C GLU A 356 -5.96 -16.20 15.50
N TYR A 357 -5.18 -15.14 15.44
CA TYR A 357 -3.82 -15.22 14.92
C TYR A 357 -2.87 -14.32 15.73
N ARG A 358 -1.83 -14.93 16.32
CA ARG A 358 -0.81 -14.24 17.16
C ARG A 358 -1.39 -13.36 18.26
N GLY A 359 -2.52 -13.73 18.83
CA GLY A 359 -3.19 -12.99 19.90
C GLY A 359 -4.12 -11.86 19.42
N PHE A 360 -4.32 -11.75 18.11
CA PHE A 360 -5.31 -10.85 17.51
C PHE A 360 -6.54 -11.65 17.06
N THR A 361 -7.72 -11.12 17.38
CA THR A 361 -8.98 -11.62 16.79
C THR A 361 -9.21 -10.87 15.48
N LEU A 362 -9.06 -11.56 14.36
CA LEU A 362 -9.19 -10.99 13.01
C LEU A 362 -10.55 -11.37 12.42
N LYS A 363 -11.16 -10.46 11.69
CA LYS A 363 -12.44 -10.67 11.01
C LYS A 363 -12.34 -10.14 9.59
N ALA A 364 -12.61 -11.02 8.61
CA ALA A 364 -12.73 -10.62 7.21
C ALA A 364 -14.13 -10.05 6.96
N ALA A 365 -14.24 -9.08 6.05
CA ALA A 365 -15.48 -8.75 5.39
C ALA A 365 -15.38 -9.24 3.94
N VAL A 366 -16.49 -9.74 3.37
CA VAL A 366 -16.47 -10.29 2.01
C VAL A 366 -17.70 -9.81 1.23
N SER A 367 -17.48 -9.45 -0.02
CA SER A 367 -18.53 -9.20 -0.98
C SER A 367 -18.65 -10.37 -1.95
N VAL A 368 -19.89 -10.73 -2.34
CA VAL A 368 -20.16 -11.89 -3.20
C VAL A 368 -21.07 -11.51 -4.36
N GLY A 369 -20.63 -11.83 -5.58
CA GLY A 369 -21.46 -11.75 -6.78
C GLY A 369 -21.87 -13.13 -7.26
N ILE A 370 -23.13 -13.31 -7.61
CA ILE A 370 -23.72 -14.61 -7.96
C ILE A 370 -24.35 -14.54 -9.34
N SER A 371 -24.09 -15.54 -10.17
CA SER A 371 -24.78 -15.73 -11.43
C SER A 371 -25.19 -17.21 -11.58
N CYS A 372 -26.40 -17.45 -12.08
CA CYS A 372 -27.03 -18.78 -12.21
C CYS A 372 -27.18 -19.18 -13.67
N PHE A 373 -26.63 -20.33 -14.05
CA PHE A 373 -26.83 -20.92 -15.37
C PHE A 373 -28.05 -21.85 -15.36
N PRO A 374 -28.91 -21.84 -16.37
CA PRO A 374 -28.90 -21.00 -17.58
C PRO A 374 -29.65 -19.65 -17.43
N LEU A 375 -30.14 -19.31 -16.24
CA LEU A 375 -31.08 -18.22 -16.01
C LEU A 375 -30.50 -16.84 -16.34
N ASP A 376 -29.19 -16.69 -16.23
CA ASP A 376 -28.48 -15.40 -16.33
C ASP A 376 -27.62 -15.29 -17.60
N VAL A 377 -27.77 -16.20 -18.56
CA VAL A 377 -27.05 -16.18 -19.83
C VAL A 377 -27.99 -16.19 -21.02
N HIS A 378 -27.50 -15.69 -22.15
CA HIS A 378 -28.31 -15.63 -23.36
C HIS A 378 -28.27 -16.97 -24.10
N PRO A 379 -29.44 -17.59 -24.39
CA PRO A 379 -29.49 -18.87 -25.09
C PRO A 379 -29.01 -18.75 -26.55
N GLY A 380 -28.37 -19.78 -27.05
CA GLY A 380 -27.94 -19.87 -28.47
C GLY A 380 -26.54 -19.39 -28.78
N GLN A 381 -25.74 -19.08 -27.76
CA GLN A 381 -24.29 -18.82 -27.88
C GLN A 381 -23.50 -20.13 -27.84
N ASP A 382 -22.22 -20.10 -28.25
CA ASP A 382 -21.34 -21.25 -28.06
C ASP A 382 -20.95 -21.42 -26.56
N GLU A 383 -20.47 -22.61 -26.20
CA GLU A 383 -20.15 -22.94 -24.81
C GLU A 383 -19.07 -22.02 -24.18
N GLU A 384 -18.12 -21.54 -24.97
CA GLU A 384 -17.06 -20.67 -24.50
C GLU A 384 -17.61 -19.29 -24.15
N MET A 385 -18.46 -18.72 -25.01
CA MET A 385 -19.14 -17.44 -24.74
C MET A 385 -20.10 -17.54 -23.54
N LEU A 386 -20.81 -18.67 -23.37
CA LEU A 386 -21.66 -18.90 -22.18
C LEU A 386 -20.83 -18.92 -20.90
N GLY A 387 -19.64 -19.55 -20.93
CA GLY A 387 -18.71 -19.58 -19.80
C GLY A 387 -18.19 -18.19 -19.43
N GLU A 388 -17.82 -17.39 -20.40
CA GLU A 388 -17.40 -16.00 -20.18
C GLU A 388 -18.55 -15.14 -19.67
N GLU A 389 -19.74 -15.29 -20.25
CA GLU A 389 -20.91 -14.50 -19.87
C GLU A 389 -21.32 -14.75 -18.42
N ILE A 390 -21.37 -16.01 -17.96
CA ILE A 390 -21.77 -16.34 -16.58
C ILE A 390 -20.80 -15.76 -15.55
N VAL A 391 -19.49 -15.79 -15.82
CA VAL A 391 -18.46 -15.18 -14.96
C VAL A 391 -18.58 -13.67 -14.96
N ASN A 392 -18.75 -13.05 -16.12
CA ASN A 392 -18.92 -11.60 -16.23
C ASN A 392 -20.18 -11.12 -15.49
N ASN A 393 -21.26 -11.89 -15.52
CA ASN A 393 -22.48 -11.59 -14.79
C ASN A 393 -22.28 -11.67 -13.28
N ALA A 394 -21.53 -12.67 -12.80
CA ALA A 394 -21.15 -12.75 -11.39
C ALA A 394 -20.24 -11.56 -10.99
N ALA A 395 -19.34 -11.11 -11.86
CA ALA A 395 -18.51 -9.95 -11.61
C ALA A 395 -19.32 -8.63 -11.54
N VAL A 396 -20.31 -8.46 -12.40
CA VAL A 396 -21.27 -7.33 -12.33
C VAL A 396 -22.02 -7.34 -11.00
N ALA A 397 -22.50 -8.51 -10.57
CA ALA A 397 -23.18 -8.65 -9.29
C ALA A 397 -22.25 -8.38 -8.09
N LEU A 398 -20.97 -8.79 -8.16
CA LEU A 398 -19.96 -8.49 -7.16
C LEU A 398 -19.70 -6.98 -7.05
N GLN A 399 -19.60 -6.30 -8.18
CA GLN A 399 -19.41 -4.85 -8.20
C GLN A 399 -20.62 -4.11 -7.60
N GLU A 400 -21.84 -4.58 -7.86
CA GLU A 400 -23.05 -4.06 -7.22
C GLU A 400 -23.05 -4.32 -5.70
N ALA A 401 -22.55 -5.48 -5.23
CA ALA A 401 -22.41 -5.76 -3.80
C ALA A 401 -21.41 -4.77 -3.13
N LYS A 402 -20.29 -4.50 -3.79
CA LYS A 402 -19.29 -3.56 -3.30
C LYS A 402 -19.81 -2.11 -3.24
N SER A 403 -20.56 -1.68 -4.26
CA SER A 403 -21.12 -0.32 -4.31
C SER A 403 -22.27 -0.10 -3.35
N ASN A 404 -23.03 -1.14 -3.00
CA ASN A 404 -24.15 -1.06 -2.04
C ASN A 404 -23.71 -1.18 -0.56
N GLY A 405 -22.43 -0.96 -0.24
CA GLY A 405 -21.92 -0.91 1.12
C GLY A 405 -21.06 -2.09 1.54
N LYS A 406 -20.62 -2.94 0.58
CA LYS A 406 -19.75 -4.10 0.85
C LYS A 406 -20.36 -5.10 1.84
N ASN A 407 -19.62 -6.14 2.23
CA ASN A 407 -20.03 -7.17 3.19
C ASN A 407 -21.44 -7.72 2.96
N GLN A 408 -21.76 -7.98 1.71
CA GLN A 408 -23.06 -8.51 1.27
C GLN A 408 -22.91 -9.33 0.00
N TYR A 409 -23.99 -10.04 -0.37
CA TYR A 409 -24.06 -10.71 -1.67
C TYR A 409 -25.12 -10.07 -2.57
N GLN A 410 -24.91 -10.19 -3.87
CA GLN A 410 -25.87 -9.79 -4.89
C GLN A 410 -26.04 -10.90 -5.93
N LEU A 411 -27.29 -11.18 -6.30
CA LEU A 411 -27.60 -12.00 -7.48
C LEU A 411 -27.65 -11.11 -8.71
N PHE A 412 -27.04 -11.59 -9.78
CA PHE A 412 -27.10 -10.91 -11.05
C PHE A 412 -28.54 -10.68 -11.53
N ASN A 413 -28.78 -9.52 -12.06
CA ASN A 413 -29.94 -9.20 -12.89
C ASN A 413 -29.52 -8.22 -13.98
N GLU A 414 -30.22 -8.23 -15.10
CA GLU A 414 -29.88 -7.42 -16.29
C GLU A 414 -29.84 -5.89 -16.03
N LYS A 415 -30.60 -5.43 -15.02
CA LYS A 415 -30.55 -4.01 -14.62
C LYS A 415 -29.20 -3.62 -14.04
N MET A 416 -28.50 -4.55 -13.37
CA MET A 416 -27.14 -4.29 -12.83
C MET A 416 -26.15 -4.03 -13.98
N ARG A 417 -26.20 -4.82 -15.05
CA ARG A 417 -25.35 -4.60 -16.23
C ARG A 417 -25.59 -3.22 -16.83
N SER A 418 -26.86 -2.85 -16.97
CA SER A 418 -27.24 -1.53 -17.46
C SER A 418 -26.74 -0.40 -16.56
N ARG A 419 -26.83 -0.58 -15.22
CA ARG A 419 -26.30 0.38 -14.24
C ARG A 419 -24.77 0.51 -14.32
N LEU A 420 -24.06 -0.61 -14.39
CA LEU A 420 -22.60 -0.62 -14.50
C LEU A 420 -22.15 0.09 -15.78
N THR A 421 -22.81 -0.22 -16.90
CA THR A 421 -22.51 0.44 -18.18
C THR A 421 -22.78 1.96 -18.11
N ALA A 422 -23.91 2.35 -17.50
CA ALA A 422 -24.24 3.76 -17.29
C ALA A 422 -23.22 4.45 -16.38
N ARG A 423 -22.74 3.77 -15.34
CA ARG A 423 -21.72 4.29 -14.42
C ARG A 423 -20.38 4.50 -15.11
N ILE A 424 -19.90 3.54 -15.91
CA ILE A 424 -18.66 3.67 -16.68
C ILE A 424 -18.75 4.85 -17.65
N ARG A 425 -19.89 5.00 -18.33
CA ARG A 425 -20.13 6.16 -19.20
C ARG A 425 -20.13 7.47 -18.41
N LEU A 426 -20.82 7.48 -17.27
CA LEU A 426 -20.89 8.65 -16.40
C LEU A 426 -19.50 9.09 -15.91
N GLU A 427 -18.61 8.14 -15.58
CA GLU A 427 -17.21 8.43 -15.21
C GLU A 427 -16.44 9.07 -16.37
N GLN A 428 -16.61 8.54 -17.59
CA GLN A 428 -15.97 9.12 -18.79
C GLN A 428 -16.51 10.53 -19.08
N ASP A 429 -17.83 10.69 -18.98
CA ASP A 429 -18.49 11.99 -19.20
C ASP A 429 -18.07 13.02 -18.13
N LEU A 430 -17.87 12.60 -16.87
CA LEU A 430 -17.36 13.44 -15.78
C LEU A 430 -15.97 14.00 -16.08
N LYS A 431 -15.05 13.17 -16.60
CA LYS A 431 -13.70 13.61 -16.98
C LYS A 431 -13.73 14.70 -18.06
N LEU A 432 -14.66 14.58 -19.01
CA LEU A 432 -14.85 15.57 -20.05
C LEU A 432 -15.54 16.83 -19.49
N ALA A 433 -16.53 16.66 -18.62
CA ALA A 433 -17.31 17.74 -18.04
C ALA A 433 -16.47 18.74 -17.24
N LEU A 434 -15.41 18.27 -16.57
CA LEU A 434 -14.45 19.13 -15.87
C LEU A 434 -13.67 20.05 -16.83
N GLN A 435 -13.37 19.55 -18.04
CA GLN A 435 -12.64 20.31 -19.08
C GLN A 435 -13.54 21.26 -19.87
N ASP A 436 -14.81 20.88 -20.05
CA ASP A 436 -15.77 21.56 -20.93
C ASP A 436 -16.71 22.51 -20.18
N GLU A 437 -16.42 22.86 -18.92
CA GLU A 437 -17.21 23.82 -18.10
C GLU A 437 -18.69 23.45 -17.98
N GLN A 438 -19.02 22.14 -17.88
CA GLN A 438 -20.42 21.70 -17.83
C GLN A 438 -21.03 21.78 -16.42
N PHE A 439 -20.25 22.18 -15.42
CA PHE A 439 -20.72 22.33 -14.04
C PHE A 439 -21.17 23.73 -13.74
N GLU A 440 -22.21 23.84 -12.93
CA GLU A 440 -22.75 25.09 -12.43
C GLU A 440 -22.90 25.01 -10.91
N VAL A 441 -22.68 26.12 -10.20
CA VAL A 441 -22.97 26.19 -8.77
C VAL A 441 -24.32 26.86 -8.58
N TYR A 442 -25.22 26.16 -7.89
CA TYR A 442 -26.50 26.68 -7.44
C TYR A 442 -26.42 27.03 -5.97
N TYR A 443 -27.21 27.98 -5.52
CA TYR A 443 -27.23 28.48 -4.16
C TYR A 443 -28.60 28.29 -3.54
N GLN A 444 -28.63 27.60 -2.38
CA GLN A 444 -29.85 27.49 -1.61
C GLN A 444 -29.77 28.38 -0.37
N PRO A 445 -30.68 29.39 -0.25
CA PRO A 445 -30.64 30.35 0.84
C PRO A 445 -30.83 29.73 2.20
N LYS A 446 -30.03 30.19 3.19
CA LYS A 446 -30.14 29.89 4.62
C LYS A 446 -30.59 31.17 5.35
N ILE A 447 -31.64 31.08 6.17
CA ILE A 447 -32.19 32.23 6.89
C ILE A 447 -32.12 32.01 8.40
N ASN A 448 -31.91 33.06 9.17
CA ASN A 448 -32.14 33.04 10.59
C ASN A 448 -33.62 32.82 10.86
N ILE A 449 -33.98 31.82 11.63
CA ILE A 449 -35.39 31.41 11.84
C ILE A 449 -36.18 32.44 12.62
N HIS A 450 -35.50 33.24 13.47
CA HIS A 450 -36.14 34.24 14.37
C HIS A 450 -36.35 35.59 13.70
N THR A 451 -35.30 36.09 12.97
CA THR A 451 -35.33 37.41 12.31
C THR A 451 -35.77 37.33 10.85
N ARG A 452 -35.70 36.11 10.23
CA ARG A 452 -35.85 35.84 8.80
C ARG A 452 -34.79 36.53 7.92
N GLU A 453 -33.77 37.11 8.49
CA GLU A 453 -32.63 37.65 7.75
C GLU A 453 -31.87 36.55 7.06
N LEU A 454 -31.39 36.83 5.86
CA LEU A 454 -30.54 35.94 5.08
C LEU A 454 -29.16 35.87 5.75
N THR A 455 -28.70 34.66 6.11
CA THR A 455 -27.40 34.42 6.71
C THR A 455 -26.32 34.00 5.71
N GLY A 456 -26.73 33.39 4.60
CA GLY A 456 -25.87 32.87 3.58
C GLY A 456 -26.59 31.92 2.65
N ALA A 457 -25.84 31.06 1.99
CA ALA A 457 -26.38 29.98 1.17
C ALA A 457 -25.49 28.76 1.18
N GLU A 458 -26.07 27.63 0.89
CA GLU A 458 -25.33 26.41 0.54
C GLU A 458 -25.06 26.36 -0.96
N ALA A 459 -23.81 26.10 -1.32
CA ALA A 459 -23.35 25.93 -2.69
C ALA A 459 -23.55 24.46 -3.12
N LEU A 460 -24.42 24.28 -4.08
CA LEU A 460 -24.83 22.97 -4.55
C LEU A 460 -24.42 22.80 -6.02
N VAL A 461 -23.50 21.90 -6.29
CA VAL A 461 -23.07 21.61 -7.66
C VAL A 461 -24.23 21.06 -8.50
N ARG A 462 -24.28 21.47 -9.76
CA ARG A 462 -25.21 20.99 -10.79
C ARG A 462 -24.42 20.65 -12.03
N TRP A 463 -24.69 19.52 -12.62
CA TRP A 463 -24.09 19.12 -13.88
C TRP A 463 -25.07 19.25 -15.01
N ARG A 464 -24.79 20.18 -15.94
CA ARG A 464 -25.55 20.35 -17.16
C ARG A 464 -24.91 19.56 -18.29
N HIS A 465 -25.30 18.30 -18.41
CA HIS A 465 -24.79 17.42 -19.43
C HIS A 465 -25.38 17.78 -20.81
N PRO A 466 -24.53 17.85 -21.87
CA PRO A 466 -24.99 18.35 -23.20
C PRO A 466 -26.08 17.48 -23.85
N VAL A 467 -26.12 16.18 -23.51
CA VAL A 467 -27.12 15.24 -24.08
C VAL A 467 -28.22 14.90 -23.08
N ASN A 468 -27.84 14.64 -21.82
CA ASN A 468 -28.75 14.10 -20.78
C ASN A 468 -29.46 15.22 -19.98
N GLY A 469 -29.15 16.48 -20.20
CA GLY A 469 -29.70 17.60 -19.41
C GLY A 469 -29.07 17.64 -18.02
N PHE A 470 -29.84 18.00 -17.00
CA PHE A 470 -29.34 18.01 -15.63
C PHE A 470 -29.20 16.60 -15.05
N ILE A 471 -27.98 16.26 -14.64
CA ILE A 471 -27.69 15.03 -13.90
C ILE A 471 -27.67 15.36 -12.39
N SER A 472 -28.36 14.54 -11.58
CA SER A 472 -28.42 14.74 -10.12
C SER A 472 -27.06 14.52 -9.46
N PRO A 473 -26.67 15.35 -8.48
CA PRO A 473 -25.48 15.11 -7.64
C PRO A 473 -25.44 13.72 -7.01
N GLU A 474 -26.58 13.20 -6.56
CA GLU A 474 -26.69 11.82 -6.01
C GLU A 474 -26.20 10.76 -6.99
N ALA A 475 -26.29 11.00 -8.30
CA ALA A 475 -25.85 10.06 -9.32
C ALA A 475 -24.36 10.19 -9.64
N PHE A 476 -23.80 11.42 -9.69
CA PHE A 476 -22.42 11.61 -10.16
C PHE A 476 -21.39 11.84 -9.06
N VAL A 477 -21.78 12.36 -7.89
CA VAL A 477 -20.82 12.60 -6.79
C VAL A 477 -20.19 11.30 -6.30
N PRO A 478 -20.92 10.20 -6.06
CA PRO A 478 -20.30 8.92 -5.69
C PRO A 478 -19.33 8.40 -6.75
N VAL A 479 -19.65 8.59 -8.04
CA VAL A 479 -18.76 8.19 -9.14
C VAL A 479 -17.50 9.06 -9.17
N ALA A 480 -17.63 10.38 -8.91
CA ALA A 480 -16.50 11.28 -8.81
C ALA A 480 -15.58 10.94 -7.63
N GLU A 481 -16.15 10.55 -6.48
CA GLU A 481 -15.40 10.11 -5.30
C GLU A 481 -14.57 8.85 -5.58
N GLU A 482 -15.18 7.81 -6.13
CA GLU A 482 -14.51 6.56 -6.45
C GLU A 482 -13.45 6.71 -7.54
N ALA A 483 -13.69 7.58 -8.52
CA ALA A 483 -12.73 7.89 -9.58
C ALA A 483 -11.64 8.88 -9.16
N GLY A 484 -11.68 9.44 -7.94
CA GLY A 484 -10.78 10.48 -7.46
C GLY A 484 -10.99 11.87 -8.10
N LEU A 485 -12.01 12.00 -8.97
CA LEU A 485 -12.34 13.26 -9.67
C LEU A 485 -12.97 14.29 -8.74
N ILE A 486 -13.45 13.89 -7.58
CA ILE A 486 -14.05 14.76 -6.58
C ILE A 486 -13.08 15.82 -6.06
N ILE A 487 -11.77 15.56 -6.11
CA ILE A 487 -10.73 16.51 -5.68
C ILE A 487 -10.72 17.72 -6.63
N GLU A 488 -10.63 17.47 -7.93
CA GLU A 488 -10.62 18.55 -8.95
C GLU A 488 -11.97 19.28 -9.01
N LEU A 489 -13.06 18.53 -8.96
CA LEU A 489 -14.40 19.09 -8.91
C LEU A 489 -14.61 19.96 -7.66
N GLY A 490 -14.15 19.50 -6.50
CA GLY A 490 -14.24 20.22 -5.23
C GLY A 490 -13.39 21.50 -5.23
N GLU A 491 -12.19 21.50 -5.81
CA GLU A 491 -11.39 22.71 -5.99
C GLU A 491 -12.14 23.74 -6.84
N TRP A 492 -12.76 23.29 -7.93
CA TRP A 492 -13.55 24.15 -8.80
C TRP A 492 -14.79 24.73 -8.09
N ILE A 493 -15.54 23.90 -7.32
CA ILE A 493 -16.71 24.33 -6.55
C ILE A 493 -16.30 25.38 -5.52
N LEU A 494 -15.28 25.10 -4.71
CA LEU A 494 -14.77 26.01 -3.67
C LEU A 494 -14.39 27.37 -4.25
N ARG A 495 -13.58 27.38 -5.32
CA ARG A 495 -13.14 28.61 -5.97
C ARG A 495 -14.33 29.39 -6.50
N THR A 496 -15.27 28.73 -7.18
CA THR A 496 -16.46 29.35 -7.76
C THR A 496 -17.36 29.91 -6.65
N ALA A 497 -17.65 29.15 -5.62
CA ALA A 497 -18.51 29.57 -4.52
C ALA A 497 -17.91 30.75 -3.73
N CYS A 498 -16.60 30.71 -3.44
CA CYS A 498 -15.92 31.82 -2.78
C CYS A 498 -15.93 33.10 -3.62
N THR A 499 -15.65 32.99 -4.92
CA THR A 499 -15.63 34.12 -5.84
C THR A 499 -17.02 34.78 -5.95
N GLN A 500 -18.07 33.99 -6.19
CA GLN A 500 -19.44 34.51 -6.34
C GLN A 500 -19.98 35.09 -5.00
N THR A 501 -19.57 34.52 -3.86
CA THR A 501 -19.93 35.11 -2.58
C THR A 501 -19.23 36.44 -2.35
N ARG A 502 -17.96 36.56 -2.72
CA ARG A 502 -17.22 37.81 -2.64
C ARG A 502 -17.87 38.89 -3.53
N GLU A 503 -18.25 38.56 -4.73
CA GLU A 503 -18.97 39.46 -5.62
C GLU A 503 -20.28 40.01 -4.99
N LEU A 504 -21.05 39.14 -4.30
CA LEU A 504 -22.23 39.54 -3.55
C LEU A 504 -21.89 40.48 -2.39
N GLN A 505 -20.81 40.19 -1.66
CA GLN A 505 -20.34 41.07 -0.58
C GLN A 505 -19.95 42.47 -1.12
N ASP A 506 -19.29 42.53 -2.28
CA ASP A 506 -18.90 43.78 -2.96
C ASP A 506 -20.11 44.55 -3.47
N MET A 507 -21.24 43.86 -3.73
CA MET A 507 -22.54 44.52 -4.04
C MET A 507 -23.24 45.12 -2.80
N GLY A 508 -22.63 44.99 -1.59
CA GLY A 508 -23.16 45.54 -0.36
C GLY A 508 -23.79 44.52 0.61
N TYR A 509 -23.72 43.22 0.30
CA TYR A 509 -24.25 42.13 1.14
C TYR A 509 -23.16 41.50 2.00
N GLY A 510 -22.35 42.29 2.70
CA GLY A 510 -21.12 41.90 3.37
C GLY A 510 -21.24 40.83 4.48
N GLY A 511 -22.46 40.58 4.96
CA GLY A 511 -22.71 39.54 6.01
C GLY A 511 -23.01 38.15 5.46
N LEU A 512 -23.04 37.95 4.14
CA LEU A 512 -23.35 36.66 3.55
C LEU A 512 -22.19 35.66 3.70
N ASN A 513 -22.55 34.45 4.07
CA ASN A 513 -21.65 33.29 4.13
C ASN A 513 -22.00 32.30 3.01
N VAL A 514 -21.04 31.50 2.63
CA VAL A 514 -21.26 30.34 1.75
C VAL A 514 -20.84 29.06 2.46
N ALA A 515 -21.67 28.05 2.35
CA ALA A 515 -21.37 26.71 2.79
C ALA A 515 -21.06 25.80 1.59
N VAL A 516 -20.04 24.98 1.72
CA VAL A 516 -19.59 24.07 0.66
C VAL A 516 -19.40 22.68 1.25
N ASN A 517 -19.99 21.69 0.62
CA ASN A 517 -19.86 20.30 0.96
C ASN A 517 -18.45 19.76 0.64
N ILE A 518 -17.85 19.02 1.56
CA ILE A 518 -16.54 18.40 1.44
C ILE A 518 -16.68 16.88 1.56
N SER A 519 -16.19 16.17 0.56
CA SER A 519 -16.17 14.70 0.54
C SER A 519 -15.12 14.13 1.51
N ALA A 520 -15.39 12.93 2.05
CA ALA A 520 -14.43 12.17 2.84
C ALA A 520 -13.10 11.93 2.10
N VAL A 521 -13.14 11.72 0.79
CA VAL A 521 -11.95 11.52 -0.05
C VAL A 521 -11.01 12.75 -0.03
N GLN A 522 -11.56 13.95 0.05
CA GLN A 522 -10.78 15.19 0.09
C GLN A 522 -10.03 15.37 1.42
N PHE A 523 -10.51 14.76 2.52
CA PHE A 523 -9.79 14.75 3.80
C PHE A 523 -8.56 13.83 3.78
N THR A 524 -8.69 12.67 3.16
CA THR A 524 -7.62 11.66 3.10
C THR A 524 -6.52 12.01 2.10
N ASP A 525 -6.78 12.91 1.14
CA ASP A 525 -5.78 13.36 0.16
C ASP A 525 -4.68 14.26 0.78
N GLY A 526 -4.88 14.80 1.99
CA GLY A 526 -3.92 15.66 2.68
C GLY A 526 -3.73 17.07 2.08
N ASN A 527 -4.46 17.41 1.02
CA ASN A 527 -4.36 18.69 0.30
C ASN A 527 -5.52 19.65 0.58
N LEU A 528 -6.43 19.32 1.49
CA LEU A 528 -7.63 20.11 1.71
C LEU A 528 -7.33 21.56 2.14
N LEU A 529 -6.47 21.75 3.16
CA LEU A 529 -6.13 23.10 3.63
C LEU A 529 -5.43 23.96 2.55
N PRO A 530 -4.42 23.47 1.82
CA PRO A 530 -3.86 24.20 0.67
C PRO A 530 -4.90 24.58 -0.38
N MET A 531 -5.81 23.68 -0.74
CA MET A 531 -6.87 23.89 -1.72
C MET A 531 -7.82 25.00 -1.27
N VAL A 532 -8.30 24.93 -0.04
CA VAL A 532 -9.20 25.94 0.52
C VAL A 532 -8.50 27.29 0.68
N SER A 533 -7.24 27.30 1.16
CA SER A 533 -6.45 28.54 1.29
C SER A 533 -6.29 29.25 -0.05
N LYS A 534 -6.01 28.50 -1.10
CA LYS A 534 -5.91 29.04 -2.46
C LYS A 534 -7.24 29.62 -2.96
N ALA A 535 -8.36 28.93 -2.75
CA ALA A 535 -9.67 29.42 -3.14
C ALA A 535 -10.03 30.74 -2.43
N LEU A 536 -9.70 30.86 -1.13
CA LEU A 536 -9.90 32.09 -0.35
C LEU A 536 -8.96 33.22 -0.79
N GLU A 537 -7.70 32.92 -1.10
CA GLU A 537 -6.74 33.89 -1.61
C GLU A 537 -7.14 34.40 -2.98
N ASP A 538 -7.50 33.53 -3.91
CA ASP A 538 -7.92 33.89 -5.27
C ASP A 538 -9.20 34.73 -5.28
N SER A 539 -10.17 34.41 -4.42
CA SER A 539 -11.44 35.11 -4.32
C SER A 539 -11.41 36.36 -3.43
N GLN A 540 -10.38 36.52 -2.57
CA GLN A 540 -10.30 37.54 -1.51
C GLN A 540 -11.48 37.48 -0.52
N LEU A 541 -12.11 36.33 -0.36
CA LEU A 541 -13.15 36.08 0.64
C LEU A 541 -12.49 35.86 2.01
N SER A 542 -13.00 36.50 3.07
CA SER A 542 -12.51 36.26 4.42
C SER A 542 -12.89 34.84 4.89
N PRO A 543 -11.98 34.09 5.54
CA PRO A 543 -12.23 32.71 5.94
C PRO A 543 -13.49 32.51 6.77
N GLU A 544 -13.87 33.48 7.60
CA GLU A 544 -15.07 33.46 8.45
C GLU A 544 -16.40 33.42 7.66
N HIS A 545 -16.36 33.71 6.37
CA HIS A 545 -17.52 33.65 5.48
C HIS A 545 -17.60 32.33 4.70
N LEU A 546 -16.62 31.44 4.82
CA LEU A 546 -16.67 30.10 4.28
C LEU A 546 -16.99 29.10 5.40
N GLU A 547 -18.03 28.32 5.20
CA GLU A 547 -18.39 27.17 6.02
C GLU A 547 -18.13 25.89 5.22
N LEU A 548 -17.41 24.93 5.79
CA LEU A 548 -17.19 23.62 5.16
C LEU A 548 -18.11 22.61 5.83
N GLU A 549 -18.94 21.95 5.05
CA GLU A 549 -19.92 20.97 5.50
C GLU A 549 -19.39 19.55 5.25
N ILE A 550 -19.45 18.71 6.26
CA ILE A 550 -18.88 17.36 6.26
C ILE A 550 -19.91 16.42 6.81
N THR A 551 -20.23 15.34 6.10
CA THR A 551 -21.20 14.38 6.56
C THR A 551 -20.74 13.66 7.82
N GLU A 552 -21.69 13.31 8.69
CA GLU A 552 -21.43 12.55 9.91
C GLU A 552 -20.61 11.28 9.63
N SER A 553 -20.99 10.53 8.59
CA SER A 553 -20.31 9.30 8.20
C SER A 553 -18.85 9.50 7.78
N ALA A 554 -18.55 10.61 7.09
CA ALA A 554 -17.18 10.95 6.68
C ALA A 554 -16.26 11.19 7.89
N VAL A 555 -16.77 11.88 8.92
CA VAL A 555 -16.02 12.19 10.14
C VAL A 555 -15.77 10.93 10.99
N MET A 556 -16.68 9.94 10.94
CA MET A 556 -16.60 8.74 11.76
C MET A 556 -15.74 7.62 11.16
N HIS A 557 -15.25 7.77 9.92
CA HIS A 557 -14.44 6.74 9.26
C HIS A 557 -13.02 6.64 9.88
N ASP A 558 -12.33 7.78 10.06
CA ASP A 558 -11.07 7.89 10.82
C ASP A 558 -11.09 9.16 11.68
N PRO A 559 -11.71 9.12 12.86
CA PRO A 559 -11.94 10.32 13.67
C PRO A 559 -10.66 11.03 14.11
N GLU A 560 -9.57 10.30 14.34
CA GLU A 560 -8.33 10.91 14.87
C GLU A 560 -7.61 11.73 13.80
N GLU A 561 -7.53 11.25 12.56
CA GLU A 561 -6.94 11.99 11.43
C GLU A 561 -7.80 13.19 11.04
N VAL A 562 -9.13 12.96 10.97
CA VAL A 562 -10.10 14.02 10.65
C VAL A 562 -10.07 15.14 11.69
N ILE A 563 -9.96 14.83 12.99
CA ILE A 563 -9.84 15.83 14.05
C ILE A 563 -8.67 16.78 13.81
N LEU A 564 -7.51 16.28 13.41
CA LEU A 564 -6.33 17.11 13.17
C LEU A 564 -6.59 18.09 12.02
N SER A 565 -7.10 17.61 10.90
CA SER A 565 -7.44 18.43 9.73
C SER A 565 -8.51 19.48 10.04
N LEU A 566 -9.54 19.12 10.81
CA LEU A 566 -10.58 20.05 11.26
C LEU A 566 -10.02 21.17 12.15
N HIS A 567 -9.08 20.84 13.05
CA HIS A 567 -8.43 21.85 13.88
C HIS A 567 -7.57 22.82 13.05
N GLU A 568 -6.90 22.35 12.03
CA GLU A 568 -6.13 23.21 11.13
C GLU A 568 -7.03 24.18 10.36
N LEU A 569 -8.13 23.67 9.79
CA LEU A 569 -9.14 24.47 9.09
C LEU A 569 -9.78 25.51 10.01
N SER A 570 -10.18 25.11 11.21
CA SER A 570 -10.77 26.03 12.21
C SER A 570 -9.79 27.11 12.66
N ARG A 571 -8.50 26.78 12.86
CA ARG A 571 -7.45 27.76 13.19
C ARG A 571 -7.20 28.78 12.07
N PHE A 572 -7.41 28.38 10.83
CA PHE A 572 -7.32 29.29 9.69
C PHE A 572 -8.47 30.30 9.66
N GLY A 573 -9.54 30.04 10.42
CA GLY A 573 -10.67 30.95 10.61
C GLY A 573 -11.95 30.57 9.89
N MET A 574 -11.98 29.39 9.26
CA MET A 574 -13.19 28.87 8.58
C MET A 574 -14.20 28.34 9.57
N ARG A 575 -15.46 28.32 9.17
CA ARG A 575 -16.52 27.64 9.91
C ARG A 575 -16.60 26.20 9.44
N LEU A 576 -16.97 25.30 10.35
CA LEU A 576 -17.13 23.88 10.10
C LEU A 576 -18.52 23.44 10.53
N ALA A 577 -19.19 22.66 9.71
CA ALA A 577 -20.49 22.09 9.97
C ALA A 577 -20.48 20.58 9.82
N ILE A 578 -21.22 19.88 10.67
CA ILE A 578 -21.54 18.47 10.46
C ILE A 578 -22.87 18.37 9.77
N ASP A 579 -22.90 17.69 8.64
CA ASP A 579 -24.06 17.45 7.80
C ASP A 579 -24.70 16.08 8.05
N ASP A 580 -25.96 15.92 7.65
CA ASP A 580 -26.78 14.69 7.80
C ASP A 580 -26.82 14.17 9.25
N PHE A 581 -26.76 15.05 10.25
CA PHE A 581 -26.62 14.65 11.65
C PHE A 581 -27.87 13.94 12.17
N GLY A 582 -27.66 12.76 12.76
CA GLY A 582 -28.69 11.90 13.30
C GLY A 582 -29.02 10.67 12.44
N THR A 583 -28.49 10.58 11.20
CA THR A 583 -28.68 9.41 10.33
C THR A 583 -27.69 8.31 10.61
N GLY A 584 -26.57 8.60 11.34
CA GLY A 584 -25.47 7.70 11.63
C GLY A 584 -25.31 7.33 13.10
N TYR A 585 -24.24 6.61 13.41
CA TYR A 585 -23.84 6.27 14.79
C TYR A 585 -22.90 7.33 15.36
N SER A 586 -23.41 8.49 15.75
CA SER A 586 -22.58 9.52 16.39
C SER A 586 -22.06 9.08 17.76
N SER A 587 -20.76 9.02 17.91
CA SER A 587 -20.14 9.00 19.22
C SER A 587 -20.07 10.42 19.78
N LEU A 588 -20.92 10.73 20.77
CA LEU A 588 -20.91 12.01 21.49
C LEU A 588 -19.52 12.37 22.07
N ALA A 589 -18.69 11.36 22.30
CA ALA A 589 -17.32 11.55 22.77
C ALA A 589 -16.43 12.23 21.71
N TYR A 590 -16.63 11.92 20.43
CA TYR A 590 -15.90 12.57 19.35
C TYR A 590 -16.48 13.94 19.04
N LEU A 591 -17.80 14.10 19.02
CA LEU A 591 -18.45 15.40 18.78
C LEU A 591 -17.89 16.49 19.71
N LYS A 592 -17.63 16.18 20.99
CA LYS A 592 -17.00 17.08 21.94
C LYS A 592 -15.59 17.55 21.51
N ARG A 593 -14.88 16.75 20.75
CA ARG A 593 -13.48 16.99 20.32
C ARG A 593 -13.40 17.74 19.00
N PHE A 594 -14.47 17.73 18.22
CA PHE A 594 -14.50 18.40 16.92
C PHE A 594 -14.62 19.93 17.10
N PRO A 595 -13.81 20.72 16.40
CA PRO A 595 -13.90 22.18 16.42
C PRO A 595 -15.00 22.69 15.48
N VAL A 596 -16.20 22.09 15.54
CA VAL A 596 -17.33 22.42 14.67
C VAL A 596 -18.17 23.52 15.28
N HIS A 597 -18.78 24.31 14.42
CA HIS A 597 -19.55 25.49 14.77
C HIS A 597 -21.05 25.31 14.51
N THR A 598 -21.39 24.37 13.64
CA THR A 598 -22.75 24.17 13.12
C THR A 598 -23.09 22.68 13.08
N LEU A 599 -24.32 22.32 13.46
CA LEU A 599 -24.94 21.01 13.23
C LEU A 599 -26.09 21.19 12.26
N LYS A 600 -26.17 20.36 11.21
CA LYS A 600 -27.29 20.37 10.27
C LYS A 600 -28.18 19.15 10.55
N ILE A 601 -29.45 19.38 10.77
CA ILE A 601 -30.46 18.33 10.95
C ILE A 601 -30.90 17.90 9.57
N ASP A 602 -30.72 16.61 9.28
CA ASP A 602 -31.11 16.03 7.98
C ASP A 602 -32.59 16.21 7.69
N ARG A 603 -32.91 16.41 6.41
CA ARG A 603 -34.25 16.58 5.89
C ARG A 603 -35.20 15.42 6.30
N ALA A 604 -34.70 14.20 6.42
CA ALA A 604 -35.52 13.04 6.79
C ALA A 604 -36.29 13.26 8.11
N PHE A 605 -35.67 13.93 9.09
CA PHE A 605 -36.30 14.22 10.39
C PHE A 605 -37.17 15.46 10.38
N ILE A 606 -37.08 16.29 9.34
CA ILE A 606 -37.89 17.51 9.22
C ILE A 606 -39.16 17.26 8.42
N THR A 607 -39.13 16.37 7.45
CA THR A 607 -40.25 16.10 6.54
C THR A 607 -41.52 15.70 7.30
N ASP A 608 -41.43 14.80 8.26
CA ASP A 608 -42.57 14.24 8.99
C ASP A 608 -42.70 14.78 10.43
N ILE A 609 -41.99 15.88 10.77
CA ILE A 609 -41.90 16.45 12.12
C ILE A 609 -43.27 16.84 12.73
N SER A 610 -44.27 17.07 11.90
CA SER A 610 -45.63 17.36 12.34
C SER A 610 -46.45 16.14 12.74
N SER A 611 -46.00 14.93 12.34
CA SER A 611 -46.76 13.68 12.43
C SER A 611 -46.03 12.56 13.16
N ASP A 612 -44.69 12.60 13.23
CA ASP A 612 -43.86 11.56 13.84
C ASP A 612 -43.21 12.07 15.14
N ASN A 613 -43.55 11.40 16.27
CA ASN A 613 -43.00 11.75 17.58
C ASN A 613 -41.53 11.33 17.74
N ASP A 614 -41.07 10.34 16.99
CA ASP A 614 -39.68 9.87 17.02
C ASP A 614 -38.77 10.89 16.33
N ASP A 615 -39.20 11.46 15.20
CA ASP A 615 -38.49 12.55 14.52
C ASP A 615 -38.42 13.81 15.40
N VAL A 616 -39.53 14.15 16.06
CA VAL A 616 -39.54 15.25 17.05
C VAL A 616 -38.50 15.05 18.14
N ALA A 617 -38.41 13.83 18.71
CA ALA A 617 -37.45 13.55 19.78
C ALA A 617 -36.00 13.64 19.28
N ILE A 618 -35.74 13.23 18.04
CA ILE A 618 -34.40 13.36 17.42
C ILE A 618 -34.05 14.85 17.23
N VAL A 619 -34.97 15.64 16.68
CA VAL A 619 -34.76 17.06 16.47
C VAL A 619 -34.52 17.80 17.80
N GLU A 620 -35.30 17.52 18.83
CA GLU A 620 -35.12 18.07 20.18
C GLU A 620 -33.77 17.70 20.78
N ALA A 621 -33.34 16.44 20.58
CA ALA A 621 -32.02 15.97 21.03
C ALA A 621 -30.88 16.73 20.34
N VAL A 622 -30.95 16.92 19.01
CA VAL A 622 -29.92 17.65 18.24
C VAL A 622 -29.87 19.11 18.65
N LEU A 623 -31.02 19.75 18.80
CA LEU A 623 -31.11 21.15 19.29
C LEU A 623 -30.54 21.27 20.72
N GLY A 624 -30.80 20.29 21.58
CA GLY A 624 -30.20 20.20 22.92
C GLY A 624 -28.69 20.08 22.88
N LEU A 625 -28.12 19.25 21.95
CA LEU A 625 -26.69 19.11 21.75
C LEU A 625 -26.08 20.43 21.24
N GLY A 626 -26.66 21.04 20.21
CA GLY A 626 -26.21 22.33 19.69
C GLY A 626 -26.10 23.38 20.78
N LYS A 627 -27.13 23.51 21.59
CA LYS A 627 -27.15 24.43 22.74
C LYS A 627 -26.08 24.09 23.79
N HIS A 628 -25.90 22.81 24.09
CA HIS A 628 -24.93 22.39 25.12
C HIS A 628 -23.48 22.62 24.68
N PHE A 629 -23.18 22.39 23.39
CA PHE A 629 -21.85 22.58 22.85
C PHE A 629 -21.62 23.96 22.23
N ASN A 630 -22.59 24.88 22.33
CA ASN A 630 -22.53 26.23 21.77
C ASN A 630 -22.36 26.24 20.26
N MET A 631 -23.02 25.31 19.58
CA MET A 631 -23.05 25.16 18.09
C MET A 631 -24.38 25.73 17.60
N LYS A 632 -24.38 26.34 16.43
CA LYS A 632 -25.61 26.69 15.70
C LYS A 632 -26.26 25.44 15.14
N VAL A 633 -27.58 25.45 15.06
CA VAL A 633 -28.32 24.37 14.45
C VAL A 633 -29.06 24.86 13.21
N VAL A 634 -28.84 24.17 12.09
CA VAL A 634 -29.51 24.38 10.82
C VAL A 634 -30.52 23.26 10.60
N ALA A 635 -31.78 23.59 10.36
CA ALA A 635 -32.79 22.62 9.93
C ALA A 635 -32.89 22.63 8.41
N GLU A 636 -32.71 21.43 7.81
CA GLU A 636 -32.80 21.22 6.37
C GLU A 636 -34.16 20.74 5.91
N GLY A 637 -34.47 20.97 4.64
CA GLY A 637 -35.69 20.44 4.05
C GLY A 637 -36.98 21.06 4.61
N VAL A 638 -36.93 22.28 5.13
CA VAL A 638 -38.14 22.99 5.56
C VAL A 638 -39.02 23.30 4.35
N GLU A 639 -40.24 22.72 4.31
CA GLU A 639 -41.15 22.79 3.15
C GLU A 639 -42.41 23.62 3.44
N ASP A 640 -42.75 23.88 4.69
CA ASP A 640 -43.92 24.66 5.08
C ASP A 640 -43.73 25.56 6.30
N GLU A 641 -44.73 26.42 6.59
CA GLU A 641 -44.71 27.36 7.72
C GLU A 641 -44.92 26.67 9.05
N ASP A 642 -45.57 25.51 9.11
CA ASP A 642 -45.82 24.78 10.38
C ASP A 642 -44.50 24.16 10.87
N GLN A 643 -43.72 23.57 9.98
CA GLN A 643 -42.35 23.09 10.24
C GLN A 643 -41.47 24.26 10.74
N LEU A 644 -41.48 25.39 10.03
CA LEU A 644 -40.71 26.56 10.46
C LEU A 644 -41.10 27.08 11.82
N THR A 645 -42.43 27.12 12.12
CA THR A 645 -42.97 27.59 13.41
C THR A 645 -42.58 26.63 14.51
N PHE A 646 -42.66 25.32 14.27
CA PHE A 646 -42.24 24.32 15.25
C PHE A 646 -40.75 24.47 15.55
N LEU A 647 -39.87 24.46 14.55
CA LEU A 647 -38.43 24.63 14.72
C LEU A 647 -38.06 25.91 15.44
N LYS A 648 -38.76 27.02 15.17
CA LYS A 648 -38.60 28.28 15.85
C LYS A 648 -38.96 28.14 17.35
N SER A 649 -40.05 27.43 17.68
CA SER A 649 -40.49 27.22 19.04
C SER A 649 -39.50 26.38 19.86
N GLN A 650 -38.81 25.46 19.20
CA GLN A 650 -37.80 24.60 19.79
C GLN A 650 -36.42 25.27 19.88
N GLY A 651 -36.29 26.49 19.33
CA GLY A 651 -35.06 27.28 19.43
C GLY A 651 -33.99 26.93 18.39
N CYS A 652 -34.37 26.44 17.23
CA CYS A 652 -33.49 26.29 16.08
C CYS A 652 -32.99 27.66 15.61
N ASP A 653 -31.74 27.74 15.15
CA ASP A 653 -31.10 29.00 14.74
C ASP A 653 -31.35 29.39 13.29
N ILE A 654 -31.20 28.43 12.37
CA ILE A 654 -31.18 28.64 10.93
C ILE A 654 -32.11 27.62 10.25
N ALA A 655 -32.79 28.06 9.22
CA ALA A 655 -33.62 27.20 8.38
C ALA A 655 -33.18 27.27 6.92
N GLN A 656 -33.27 26.12 6.25
CA GLN A 656 -33.05 25.93 4.83
C GLN A 656 -34.09 24.97 4.27
N GLY A 657 -34.65 25.25 3.10
CA GLY A 657 -35.62 24.38 2.48
C GLY A 657 -36.44 25.04 1.40
N TYR A 658 -37.32 24.28 0.76
CA TYR A 658 -38.11 24.73 -0.37
C TYR A 658 -39.18 25.75 0.03
N PHE A 659 -39.53 25.82 1.29
CA PHE A 659 -40.39 26.91 1.80
C PHE A 659 -39.71 28.26 1.64
N ILE A 660 -38.38 28.34 1.77
CA ILE A 660 -37.62 29.56 1.61
C ILE A 660 -37.32 29.78 0.11
N SER A 661 -36.61 28.82 -0.47
CA SER A 661 -36.34 28.78 -1.90
C SER A 661 -35.79 27.42 -2.32
N LYS A 662 -36.08 27.01 -3.55
CA LYS A 662 -35.30 25.94 -4.21
C LYS A 662 -33.88 26.46 -4.48
N PRO A 663 -32.90 25.59 -4.72
CA PRO A 663 -31.59 26.00 -5.18
C PRO A 663 -31.69 26.85 -6.46
N LEU A 664 -31.02 28.00 -6.50
CA LEU A 664 -31.04 29.01 -7.55
C LEU A 664 -29.69 29.06 -8.26
N SER A 665 -29.69 29.30 -9.57
CA SER A 665 -28.43 29.64 -10.26
C SER A 665 -27.83 30.92 -9.67
N ALA A 666 -26.53 31.15 -9.84
CA ALA A 666 -25.85 32.34 -9.31
C ALA A 666 -26.56 33.64 -9.64
N GLU A 667 -26.97 33.83 -10.92
CA GLU A 667 -27.70 35.00 -11.35
C GLU A 667 -29.08 35.13 -10.67
N SER A 668 -29.81 34.03 -10.58
CA SER A 668 -31.12 33.96 -9.93
C SER A 668 -31.00 34.22 -8.42
N TYR A 669 -29.96 33.74 -7.78
CA TYR A 669 -29.67 33.97 -6.39
C TYR A 669 -29.41 35.45 -6.09
N VAL A 670 -28.60 36.13 -6.91
CA VAL A 670 -28.39 37.60 -6.82
C VAL A 670 -29.70 38.34 -6.91
N GLN A 671 -30.58 37.97 -7.86
CA GLN A 671 -31.90 38.64 -7.99
C GLN A 671 -32.82 38.32 -6.80
N TRP A 672 -32.76 37.14 -6.28
CA TRP A 672 -33.52 36.71 -5.11
C TRP A 672 -33.07 37.49 -3.86
N VAL A 673 -31.75 37.57 -3.59
CA VAL A 673 -31.18 38.36 -2.48
C VAL A 673 -31.65 39.82 -2.52
N LYS A 674 -31.65 40.47 -3.70
CA LYS A 674 -32.11 41.84 -3.88
C LYS A 674 -33.60 42.05 -3.53
N ARG A 675 -34.41 41.01 -3.68
CA ARG A 675 -35.86 41.04 -3.42
C ARG A 675 -36.26 40.51 -2.04
N TRP A 676 -35.31 39.93 -1.29
CA TRP A 676 -35.61 39.35 0.00
C TRP A 676 -36.06 40.42 1.01
N PRO A 677 -37.29 40.32 1.55
CA PRO A 677 -37.90 41.46 2.25
C PRO A 677 -37.31 41.68 3.68
N TYR A 678 -36.62 40.69 4.22
CA TYR A 678 -36.14 40.74 5.60
C TYR A 678 -34.66 41.16 5.70
N GLY A 679 -34.01 41.47 4.60
CA GLY A 679 -32.63 41.92 4.56
C GLY A 679 -31.60 40.79 4.75
N VAL A 680 -30.35 41.19 4.87
CA VAL A 680 -29.19 40.31 5.09
C VAL A 680 -28.62 40.58 6.47
N GLN A 681 -28.20 39.53 7.15
CA GLN A 681 -27.56 39.64 8.45
C GLN A 681 -26.35 40.58 8.35
N ALA A 682 -26.23 41.56 9.27
CA ALA A 682 -25.08 42.44 9.32
C ALA A 682 -23.82 41.65 9.56
N GLY A 683 -22.76 41.83 8.75
CA GLY A 683 -21.46 41.26 8.98
C GLY A 683 -20.95 41.69 10.36
N ALA A 684 -20.35 40.80 11.13
CA ALA A 684 -19.65 41.18 12.33
C ALA A 684 -18.62 42.24 11.95
N ALA A 685 -18.75 43.46 12.55
CA ALA A 685 -17.79 44.52 12.29
C ALA A 685 -16.41 43.95 12.67
N SER A 686 -15.55 43.74 11.65
CA SER A 686 -14.22 43.19 11.83
C SER A 686 -13.39 44.19 12.64
N ASN A 687 -13.31 43.98 13.94
CA ASN A 687 -12.20 44.48 14.74
C ASN A 687 -10.94 43.69 14.40
N VAL A 688 -10.60 43.65 13.09
CA VAL A 688 -9.30 43.17 12.65
C VAL A 688 -8.32 44.30 12.90
N VAL A 689 -7.69 44.25 14.06
CA VAL A 689 -6.36 44.84 14.23
C VAL A 689 -5.52 44.27 13.09
N SER A 690 -5.14 45.15 12.17
CA SER A 690 -4.25 44.83 11.06
C SER A 690 -2.93 44.29 11.63
N MET A 691 -2.82 42.98 11.76
CA MET A 691 -1.54 42.31 11.91
C MET A 691 -0.88 42.39 10.52
N ASN A 692 0.05 43.35 10.43
CA ASN A 692 0.93 43.53 9.29
C ASN A 692 1.44 42.19 8.75
N SER A 693 1.00 41.83 7.57
CA SER A 693 1.47 40.70 6.76
C SER A 693 2.91 40.81 6.27
N GLN A 694 3.75 41.63 6.94
CA GLN A 694 5.19 41.76 6.64
C GLN A 694 6.12 40.97 7.57
N ALA A 695 5.62 40.19 8.52
CA ALA A 695 6.46 39.49 9.51
C ALA A 695 6.77 38.01 9.21
N VAL A 696 6.26 37.43 8.13
CA VAL A 696 6.48 35.97 7.86
C VAL A 696 7.34 35.69 6.61
N LEU A 697 7.64 36.69 5.80
CA LEU A 697 8.57 36.53 4.68
C LEU A 697 9.76 37.49 4.85
N GLY A 698 10.75 37.09 5.63
CA GLY A 698 12.00 37.80 5.64
C GLY A 698 12.78 37.70 6.93
N LYS A 699 13.61 36.71 7.02
CA LYS A 699 15.00 36.77 7.41
C LYS A 699 15.52 35.37 7.72
N GLY A 700 16.05 34.71 6.69
CA GLY A 700 17.21 33.86 6.86
C GLY A 700 18.32 34.73 7.41
N GLY A 701 18.41 34.82 8.71
CA GLY A 701 19.41 35.58 9.45
C GLY A 701 20.04 34.69 10.49
N LYS A 702 21.27 34.27 10.17
CA LYS A 702 22.30 33.75 11.07
C LYS A 702 21.99 33.93 12.56
N LEU A 703 21.83 32.84 13.26
CA LEU A 703 21.97 32.77 14.71
C LEU A 703 23.38 32.23 15.02
N ARG A 704 24.10 33.02 15.81
CA ARG A 704 25.36 32.66 16.46
C ARG A 704 25.16 31.53 17.48
#